data_f0eb68eff15aea85d1154e2caf034e46
#
_entry.id   f0eb68eff15aea85d1154e2caf034e46
#
_cell.length_a   1.000
_cell.length_b   1.000
_cell.length_c   1.000
_cell.angle_alpha   90.00
_cell.angle_beta   90.00
_cell.angle_gamma   90.00
#
_symmetry.space_group_name_H-M   'P 1'
#
loop_
_entity.id
_entity.type
_entity.pdbx_description
1 polymer ?
#
loop_
_entity_poly.entity_id
_entity_poly.type
_entity_poly.pdbx_seq_one_letter_code
_entity_poly.pdbx_strand_id
1 'polypeptide(L)'
;MEYKKTLNMPKSGFPMRAGLPAREPEMLKHWEELDLYNELLKKNEGKPLFSLHDGPPFSNGALHMGHALNKSLKDFITRMYAMRGYYTPYIPGWDNHGMPIESAIIKQNKLNHKAMSVSEFRSACHEFADHYIDVQRDGFKRMGVVGDWEHPYNTMDPGFEAQEVRVFGRMYQNGHIYKGLKPVYWCPHDETALAEAEIEYKDDPCTTVYVKFPMHDDQGKLGHLDHSKLYFVIWTTTVWTLPGNLAIALHPDESYAVVKAPNGEMYIMAEALVEKVMKIGGFDSYEIVETHPGSFFENMLADHPFLPKTSRLVLADYVTMDSGTGCVHTAPGFGADDYVTCKRYGMDMVVPVDDQGKHTAYAGKYEGMTTDASNPVILQDMKDNGTLFASEDIVHSYPHCWRCKQPIIFRATPQWFCSVDSFKDEAIAACEDVRWVPAWGKDRMRSMILERTDWCISRQRRWGLPIPVFYCKDCGKPVCTPESIEAVAGLFEKEGSNAWFDRDAADILPKGFTCPHCGKAAGFDKETDTLDGWFDSGSTHFAAMERDQGFWPATMYIEGLDQYRGWFQSSLLVAVGALGRGAPFKECVTHGWTVDGEGKAMHKSLGNGMDPAEIFNKYGADLLRLWAGSSDYHVDVRCSDEIFKQLSQNYLKFRNTAKFCLDNLVGFDADHLVEPGEMLPLDKWAITRLNDLLTKAYAAYDNYEFHVVSHMINDFCVVDLSSFYFDILKDRLYCDEAEGLSRRSAQTALFLILDAMTRLFAPILAFTCDEIWLAMPHRSCDDARNVLFNEMVLPYNGYALSEDEMARWARIAALRTAVNGALETARADKTIGKSLEAEVDLTVTPEDGFLASMDAAQVADLFIVSQIRVDVDAEQKVAVRPANGAKCARCWKVLPTVGSDSEHPDLCPRCAAVVKKLPVIE
;
A
#
# COMPACT_ATOMS: atom_id res chain seq x y z
N MET A 1 3.45 24.18 -60.25
CA MET A 1 3.28 22.95 -59.47
C MET A 1 3.16 23.29 -57.97
N GLU A 2 2.18 22.73 -57.26
CA GLU A 2 2.05 22.97 -55.78
C GLU A 2 2.99 22.02 -55.03
N TYR A 3 4.25 22.42 -54.91
CA TYR A 3 5.33 21.53 -54.33
C TYR A 3 5.02 21.00 -52.92
N LYS A 4 4.08 21.65 -52.20
CA LYS A 4 3.65 21.13 -50.90
C LYS A 4 3.03 19.72 -50.97
N LYS A 5 2.39 19.38 -52.12
CA LYS A 5 1.79 18.06 -52.35
C LYS A 5 2.83 16.96 -52.64
N THR A 6 4.06 17.35 -52.91
CA THR A 6 5.19 16.41 -53.15
C THR A 6 5.96 16.04 -51.88
N LEU A 7 5.61 16.58 -50.73
CA LEU A 7 6.22 16.27 -49.46
C LEU A 7 5.73 14.95 -48.92
N ASN A 8 6.61 14.14 -48.30
CA ASN A 8 6.26 12.94 -47.57
C ASN A 8 5.67 13.32 -46.22
N MET A 9 4.37 13.65 -46.20
CA MET A 9 3.67 14.03 -44.96
C MET A 9 2.40 13.16 -44.78
N PRO A 10 2.56 11.84 -44.65
CA PRO A 10 1.43 10.94 -44.42
C PRO A 10 0.80 11.21 -43.06
N LYS A 11 -0.43 10.77 -42.88
CA LYS A 11 -1.14 10.83 -41.60
C LYS A 11 -1.61 9.44 -41.24
N SER A 12 -1.21 8.98 -40.06
CA SER A 12 -1.73 7.77 -39.46
C SER A 12 -3.18 7.95 -39.01
N GLY A 13 -3.90 6.84 -38.87
CA GLY A 13 -5.23 6.81 -38.26
C GLY A 13 -5.24 7.15 -36.77
N PHE A 14 -4.09 7.21 -36.11
CA PHE A 14 -3.96 7.49 -34.68
C PHE A 14 -4.43 8.92 -34.36
N PRO A 15 -5.40 9.10 -33.46
CA PRO A 15 -6.04 10.39 -33.26
C PRO A 15 -5.18 11.36 -32.42
N MET A 16 -5.27 12.65 -32.78
CA MET A 16 -4.57 13.72 -32.07
C MET A 16 -5.02 13.84 -30.61
N ARG A 17 -6.33 13.74 -30.37
CA ARG A 17 -6.90 13.83 -29.01
C ARG A 17 -6.96 12.45 -28.40
N ALA A 18 -6.52 12.33 -27.16
CA ALA A 18 -6.55 11.05 -26.43
C ALA A 18 -7.98 10.53 -26.24
N GLY A 19 -8.87 11.35 -25.68
CA GLY A 19 -10.27 10.96 -25.44
C GLY A 19 -10.41 9.73 -24.54
N LEU A 20 -9.49 9.54 -23.59
CA LEU A 20 -9.38 8.35 -22.75
C LEU A 20 -10.70 7.89 -22.12
N PRO A 21 -11.50 8.78 -21.47
CA PRO A 21 -12.75 8.36 -20.86
C PRO A 21 -13.73 7.65 -21.80
N ALA A 22 -13.73 8.02 -23.09
CA ALA A 22 -14.62 7.41 -24.08
C ALA A 22 -14.01 6.17 -24.77
N ARG A 23 -12.69 6.12 -24.92
CA ARG A 23 -11.98 5.09 -25.69
C ARG A 23 -11.61 3.87 -24.86
N GLU A 24 -11.21 4.07 -23.62
CA GLU A 24 -10.82 2.97 -22.73
C GLU A 24 -11.92 1.90 -22.57
N PRO A 25 -13.21 2.23 -22.43
CA PRO A 25 -14.27 1.22 -22.41
C PRO A 25 -14.37 0.37 -23.70
N GLU A 26 -14.10 0.98 -24.86
CA GLU A 26 -14.06 0.24 -26.14
C GLU A 26 -12.86 -0.72 -26.19
N MET A 27 -11.74 -0.30 -25.65
CA MET A 27 -10.53 -1.14 -25.55
C MET A 27 -10.72 -2.28 -24.55
N LEU A 28 -11.37 -2.04 -23.41
CA LEU A 28 -11.72 -3.09 -22.45
C LEU A 28 -12.60 -4.17 -23.12
N LYS A 29 -13.58 -3.77 -23.89
CA LYS A 29 -14.40 -4.71 -24.65
C LYS A 29 -13.58 -5.53 -25.64
N HIS A 30 -12.63 -4.90 -26.33
CA HIS A 30 -11.70 -5.60 -27.22
C HIS A 30 -10.84 -6.61 -26.46
N TRP A 31 -10.33 -6.26 -25.26
CA TRP A 31 -9.56 -7.17 -24.42
C TRP A 31 -10.38 -8.35 -23.89
N GLU A 32 -11.67 -8.13 -23.58
CA GLU A 32 -12.61 -9.20 -23.22
C GLU A 32 -12.90 -10.13 -24.42
N GLU A 33 -13.15 -9.59 -25.61
CA GLU A 33 -13.33 -10.37 -26.84
C GLU A 33 -12.10 -11.19 -27.22
N LEU A 34 -10.90 -10.70 -26.86
CA LEU A 34 -9.63 -11.36 -27.07
C LEU A 34 -9.33 -12.42 -26.00
N ASP A 35 -10.06 -12.45 -24.90
CA ASP A 35 -9.76 -13.24 -23.70
C ASP A 35 -8.31 -13.01 -23.21
N LEU A 36 -7.96 -11.72 -23.07
CA LEU A 36 -6.59 -11.26 -22.87
C LEU A 36 -5.85 -11.99 -21.76
N TYR A 37 -6.49 -12.21 -20.61
CA TYR A 37 -5.86 -12.89 -19.47
C TYR A 37 -5.48 -14.35 -19.79
N ASN A 38 -6.43 -15.13 -20.29
CA ASN A 38 -6.20 -16.56 -20.58
C ASN A 38 -5.23 -16.75 -21.76
N GLU A 39 -5.32 -15.92 -22.80
CA GLU A 39 -4.37 -15.95 -23.92
C GLU A 39 -2.94 -15.58 -23.45
N LEU A 40 -2.79 -14.63 -22.51
CA LEU A 40 -1.51 -14.28 -21.92
C LEU A 40 -0.90 -15.43 -21.11
N LEU A 41 -1.72 -16.08 -20.28
CA LEU A 41 -1.30 -17.27 -19.51
C LEU A 41 -0.90 -18.42 -20.43
N LYS A 42 -1.70 -18.70 -21.47
CA LYS A 42 -1.42 -19.74 -22.45
C LYS A 42 -0.12 -19.49 -23.21
N LYS A 43 0.14 -18.24 -23.60
CA LYS A 43 1.41 -17.85 -24.23
C LYS A 43 2.61 -18.15 -23.35
N ASN A 44 2.50 -17.90 -22.05
CA ASN A 44 3.57 -18.07 -21.08
C ASN A 44 3.53 -19.42 -20.33
N GLU A 45 2.69 -20.37 -20.77
CA GLU A 45 2.61 -21.71 -20.20
C GLU A 45 4.00 -22.40 -20.27
N GLY A 46 4.41 -23.02 -19.15
CA GLY A 46 5.70 -23.67 -19.02
C GLY A 46 6.91 -22.75 -18.83
N LYS A 47 6.71 -21.44 -18.82
CA LYS A 47 7.72 -20.44 -18.44
C LYS A 47 7.90 -20.40 -16.90
N PRO A 48 8.97 -19.78 -16.38
CA PRO A 48 9.14 -19.60 -14.94
C PRO A 48 7.94 -18.91 -14.29
N LEU A 49 7.51 -19.43 -13.13
CA LEU A 49 6.38 -18.87 -12.38
C LEU A 49 6.76 -17.58 -11.67
N PHE A 50 5.93 -16.56 -11.84
CA PHE A 50 5.88 -15.40 -10.96
C PHE A 50 4.44 -15.28 -10.41
N SER A 51 4.24 -15.62 -9.15
CA SER A 51 2.94 -15.58 -8.48
C SER A 51 2.85 -14.36 -7.56
N LEU A 52 1.91 -13.47 -7.86
CA LEU A 52 1.50 -12.40 -6.96
C LEU A 52 0.19 -12.83 -6.30
N HIS A 53 0.24 -13.09 -4.98
CA HIS A 53 -0.98 -13.39 -4.23
C HIS A 53 -1.65 -12.08 -3.80
N ASP A 54 -2.93 -11.96 -4.09
CA ASP A 54 -3.70 -10.74 -3.82
C ASP A 54 -4.10 -10.66 -2.35
N GLY A 55 -3.72 -9.60 -1.65
CA GLY A 55 -4.30 -9.27 -0.35
C GLY A 55 -5.76 -8.84 -0.55
N PRO A 56 -6.71 -9.53 0.11
CA PRO A 56 -8.11 -9.35 -0.19
C PRO A 56 -8.67 -8.06 0.44
N PRO A 57 -9.20 -7.11 -0.35
CA PRO A 57 -9.92 -5.97 0.21
C PRO A 57 -11.25 -6.40 0.83
N PHE A 58 -11.75 -5.61 1.79
CA PHE A 58 -13.08 -5.81 2.34
C PHE A 58 -14.17 -5.48 1.32
N SER A 59 -15.17 -6.37 1.20
CA SER A 59 -16.35 -6.17 0.33
C SER A 59 -17.44 -5.32 1.04
N ASN A 60 -17.11 -4.09 1.43
CA ASN A 60 -17.98 -3.26 2.27
C ASN A 60 -18.25 -1.85 1.74
N GLY A 61 -17.86 -1.54 0.50
CA GLY A 61 -18.01 -0.23 -0.11
C GLY A 61 -17.37 -0.11 -1.49
N ALA A 62 -17.59 1.01 -2.16
CA ALA A 62 -16.97 1.34 -3.43
C ALA A 62 -15.45 1.57 -3.29
N LEU A 63 -14.75 1.58 -4.41
CA LEU A 63 -13.31 1.84 -4.46
C LEU A 63 -12.94 3.20 -3.87
N HIS A 64 -11.75 3.28 -3.31
CA HIS A 64 -11.08 4.51 -2.92
C HIS A 64 -9.66 4.57 -3.52
N MET A 65 -9.00 5.73 -3.40
CA MET A 65 -7.69 5.94 -4.02
C MET A 65 -6.61 4.95 -3.53
N GLY A 66 -6.70 4.46 -2.30
CA GLY A 66 -5.81 3.40 -1.80
C GLY A 66 -5.96 2.10 -2.59
N HIS A 67 -7.19 1.67 -2.88
CA HIS A 67 -7.44 0.53 -3.77
C HIS A 67 -6.88 0.77 -5.18
N ALA A 68 -7.06 1.98 -5.71
CA ALA A 68 -6.56 2.35 -7.03
C ALA A 68 -5.03 2.30 -7.11
N LEU A 69 -4.32 2.81 -6.08
CA LEU A 69 -2.86 2.72 -5.98
C LEU A 69 -2.42 1.25 -5.94
N ASN A 70 -2.96 0.49 -4.99
CA ASN A 70 -2.58 -0.90 -4.74
C ASN A 70 -2.76 -1.78 -5.98
N LYS A 71 -3.96 -1.77 -6.59
CA LYS A 71 -4.25 -2.59 -7.77
C LYS A 71 -3.48 -2.15 -9.02
N SER A 72 -3.18 -0.84 -9.16
CA SER A 72 -2.31 -0.37 -10.24
C SER A 72 -0.90 -0.93 -10.09
N LEU A 73 -0.31 -0.88 -8.89
CA LEU A 73 1.03 -1.42 -8.64
C LEU A 73 1.09 -2.94 -8.90
N LYS A 74 0.08 -3.69 -8.46
CA LYS A 74 -0.02 -5.13 -8.73
C LYS A 74 -0.05 -5.42 -10.23
N ASP A 75 -0.87 -4.69 -10.97
CA ASP A 75 -1.00 -4.86 -12.41
C ASP A 75 0.28 -4.45 -13.18
N PHE A 76 0.99 -3.41 -12.71
CA PHE A 76 2.30 -3.05 -13.27
C PHE A 76 3.29 -4.21 -13.17
N ILE A 77 3.35 -4.83 -12.00
CA ILE A 77 4.26 -5.94 -11.70
C ILE A 77 3.89 -7.17 -12.53
N THR A 78 2.62 -7.57 -12.55
CA THR A 78 2.18 -8.77 -13.28
C THR A 78 2.38 -8.60 -14.79
N ARG A 79 2.03 -7.44 -15.37
CA ARG A 79 2.27 -7.12 -16.79
C ARG A 79 3.76 -7.11 -17.13
N MET A 80 4.59 -6.47 -16.28
CA MET A 80 6.03 -6.41 -16.47
C MET A 80 6.64 -7.82 -16.51
N TYR A 81 6.32 -8.68 -15.55
CA TYR A 81 6.82 -10.05 -15.53
C TYR A 81 6.28 -10.89 -16.68
N ALA A 82 5.02 -10.74 -17.05
CA ALA A 82 4.45 -11.41 -18.22
C ALA A 82 5.19 -11.06 -19.50
N MET A 83 5.51 -9.77 -19.71
CA MET A 83 6.28 -9.28 -20.86
C MET A 83 7.79 -9.62 -20.78
N ARG A 84 8.27 -10.09 -19.63
CA ARG A 84 9.60 -10.67 -19.45
C ARG A 84 9.63 -12.19 -19.62
N GLY A 85 8.51 -12.79 -20.04
CA GLY A 85 8.43 -14.22 -20.30
C GLY A 85 8.22 -15.08 -19.07
N TYR A 86 7.53 -14.58 -18.03
CA TYR A 86 7.09 -15.35 -16.87
C TYR A 86 5.62 -15.75 -17.00
N TYR A 87 5.31 -16.91 -16.46
CA TYR A 87 3.92 -17.31 -16.21
C TYR A 87 3.40 -16.58 -14.98
N THR A 88 2.39 -15.71 -15.16
CA THR A 88 1.94 -14.75 -14.12
C THR A 88 0.45 -14.92 -13.80
N PRO A 89 0.04 -16.01 -13.15
CA PRO A 89 -1.35 -16.15 -12.73
C PRO A 89 -1.65 -15.09 -11.65
N TYR A 90 -2.76 -14.38 -11.83
CA TYR A 90 -3.25 -13.41 -10.85
C TYR A 90 -4.73 -13.65 -10.60
N ILE A 91 -5.06 -14.17 -9.43
CA ILE A 91 -6.44 -14.40 -8.99
C ILE A 91 -6.75 -13.36 -7.92
N PRO A 92 -7.66 -12.39 -8.21
CA PRO A 92 -8.09 -11.42 -7.22
C PRO A 92 -8.88 -12.09 -6.10
N GLY A 93 -8.90 -11.47 -4.92
CA GLY A 93 -9.66 -12.00 -3.79
C GLY A 93 -10.36 -10.92 -3.00
N TRP A 94 -11.32 -11.34 -2.16
CA TRP A 94 -12.04 -10.48 -1.22
C TRP A 94 -12.12 -11.10 0.17
N ASP A 95 -11.98 -10.24 1.18
CA ASP A 95 -12.26 -10.55 2.58
C ASP A 95 -13.71 -10.13 2.89
N ASN A 96 -14.53 -11.12 3.21
CA ASN A 96 -15.99 -10.95 3.22
C ASN A 96 -16.58 -11.00 4.62
N HIS A 97 -15.83 -11.44 5.63
CA HIS A 97 -16.33 -11.65 6.98
C HIS A 97 -16.07 -10.48 7.94
N GLY A 98 -16.66 -10.59 9.12
CA GLY A 98 -16.37 -9.78 10.27
C GLY A 98 -17.06 -8.42 10.33
N MET A 99 -16.63 -7.64 11.30
CA MET A 99 -17.20 -6.33 11.67
C MET A 99 -17.25 -5.31 10.51
N PRO A 100 -16.29 -5.30 9.52
CA PRO A 100 -16.37 -4.35 8.42
C PRO A 100 -17.65 -4.44 7.59
N ILE A 101 -18.11 -5.64 7.31
CA ILE A 101 -19.33 -5.91 6.53
C ILE A 101 -20.57 -5.76 7.43
N GLU A 102 -20.55 -6.38 8.60
CA GLU A 102 -21.65 -6.35 9.58
C GLU A 102 -22.05 -4.92 9.94
N SER A 103 -21.06 -4.08 10.28
CA SER A 103 -21.33 -2.67 10.63
C SER A 103 -21.80 -1.85 9.42
N ALA A 104 -21.30 -2.15 8.22
CA ALA A 104 -21.70 -1.43 7.02
C ALA A 104 -23.16 -1.72 6.66
N ILE A 105 -23.57 -2.99 6.65
CA ILE A 105 -24.98 -3.34 6.35
C ILE A 105 -25.94 -2.81 7.40
N ILE A 106 -25.61 -2.92 8.70
CA ILE A 106 -26.44 -2.39 9.79
C ILE A 106 -26.68 -0.89 9.59
N LYS A 107 -25.61 -0.13 9.29
CA LYS A 107 -25.68 1.32 9.10
C LYS A 107 -26.44 1.71 7.83
N GLN A 108 -26.15 1.07 6.71
CA GLN A 108 -26.73 1.42 5.40
C GLN A 108 -28.21 1.03 5.32
N ASN A 109 -28.56 -0.18 5.78
CA ASN A 109 -29.91 -0.70 5.71
C ASN A 109 -30.74 -0.46 6.98
N LYS A 110 -30.13 0.18 8.00
CA LYS A 110 -30.78 0.46 9.32
C LYS A 110 -31.35 -0.82 9.94
N LEU A 111 -30.64 -1.94 9.82
CA LEU A 111 -31.12 -3.24 10.30
C LEU A 111 -31.12 -3.32 11.83
N ASN A 112 -32.21 -3.88 12.39
CA ASN A 112 -32.22 -4.33 13.78
C ASN A 112 -31.75 -5.78 13.85
N HIS A 113 -30.43 -5.99 13.74
CA HIS A 113 -29.82 -7.32 13.71
C HIS A 113 -30.13 -8.16 14.96
N LYS A 114 -30.39 -7.54 16.13
CA LYS A 114 -30.72 -8.24 17.37
C LYS A 114 -32.13 -8.89 17.32
N ALA A 115 -33.02 -8.41 16.43
CA ALA A 115 -34.36 -8.97 16.23
C ALA A 115 -34.42 -10.04 15.12
N MET A 116 -33.36 -10.25 14.36
CA MET A 116 -33.26 -11.26 13.30
C MET A 116 -32.71 -12.58 13.85
N SER A 117 -33.06 -13.71 13.23
CA SER A 117 -32.33 -14.95 13.45
C SER A 117 -30.88 -14.82 12.93
N VAL A 118 -29.98 -15.68 13.43
CA VAL A 118 -28.57 -15.64 13.02
C VAL A 118 -28.46 -15.90 11.51
N SER A 119 -29.15 -16.92 10.99
CA SER A 119 -29.07 -17.30 9.58
C SER A 119 -29.65 -16.23 8.64
N GLU A 120 -30.76 -15.58 9.01
CA GLU A 120 -31.32 -14.46 8.23
C GLU A 120 -30.33 -13.28 8.17
N PHE A 121 -29.69 -12.93 9.27
CA PHE A 121 -28.71 -11.86 9.31
C PHE A 121 -27.47 -12.21 8.50
N ARG A 122 -26.97 -13.45 8.61
CA ARG A 122 -25.82 -13.94 7.84
C ARG A 122 -26.12 -13.92 6.33
N SER A 123 -27.31 -14.36 5.90
CA SER A 123 -27.71 -14.28 4.49
C SER A 123 -27.74 -12.84 3.97
N ALA A 124 -28.22 -11.89 4.77
CA ALA A 124 -28.22 -10.48 4.40
C ALA A 124 -26.78 -9.91 4.29
N CYS A 125 -25.85 -10.34 5.17
CA CYS A 125 -24.45 -9.95 5.07
C CYS A 125 -23.77 -10.54 3.81
N HIS A 126 -24.08 -11.78 3.46
CA HIS A 126 -23.58 -12.44 2.26
C HIS A 126 -24.01 -11.68 0.99
N GLU A 127 -25.32 -11.41 0.84
CA GLU A 127 -25.84 -10.63 -0.29
C GLU A 127 -25.22 -9.23 -0.39
N PHE A 128 -24.98 -8.60 0.76
CA PHE A 128 -24.33 -7.30 0.81
C PHE A 128 -22.87 -7.37 0.35
N ALA A 129 -22.13 -8.40 0.78
CA ALA A 129 -20.73 -8.61 0.37
C ALA A 129 -20.65 -8.89 -1.14
N ASP A 130 -21.53 -9.75 -1.69
CA ASP A 130 -21.63 -10.06 -3.12
C ASP A 130 -21.84 -8.80 -3.97
N HIS A 131 -22.77 -7.95 -3.54
CA HIS A 131 -23.01 -6.67 -4.25
C HIS A 131 -21.75 -5.81 -4.33
N TYR A 132 -20.97 -5.70 -3.24
CA TYR A 132 -19.75 -4.87 -3.26
C TYR A 132 -18.57 -5.56 -3.95
N ILE A 133 -18.52 -6.88 -4.02
CA ILE A 133 -17.58 -7.60 -4.88
C ILE A 133 -17.81 -7.18 -6.34
N ASP A 134 -19.05 -7.18 -6.81
CA ASP A 134 -19.37 -6.76 -8.17
C ASP A 134 -19.00 -5.30 -8.45
N VAL A 135 -19.36 -4.39 -7.54
CA VAL A 135 -19.01 -2.95 -7.65
C VAL A 135 -17.50 -2.74 -7.72
N GLN A 136 -16.74 -3.45 -6.89
CA GLN A 136 -15.28 -3.32 -6.86
C GLN A 136 -14.64 -3.99 -8.08
N ARG A 137 -15.11 -5.17 -8.50
CA ARG A 137 -14.67 -5.87 -9.71
C ARG A 137 -14.78 -4.98 -10.93
N ASP A 138 -15.95 -4.37 -11.14
CA ASP A 138 -16.18 -3.45 -12.26
C ASP A 138 -15.22 -2.26 -12.23
N GLY A 139 -14.97 -1.71 -11.05
CA GLY A 139 -14.01 -0.63 -10.87
C GLY A 139 -12.57 -1.05 -11.19
N PHE A 140 -12.13 -2.22 -10.76
CA PHE A 140 -10.80 -2.75 -11.06
C PHE A 140 -10.64 -3.10 -12.54
N LYS A 141 -11.66 -3.71 -13.16
CA LYS A 141 -11.69 -3.92 -14.62
C LYS A 141 -11.63 -2.60 -15.36
N ARG A 142 -12.35 -1.55 -14.88
CA ARG A 142 -12.30 -0.21 -15.47
C ARG A 142 -10.90 0.44 -15.41
N MET A 143 -10.09 0.10 -14.41
CA MET A 143 -8.68 0.50 -14.32
C MET A 143 -7.78 -0.22 -15.32
N GLY A 144 -8.27 -1.23 -16.01
CA GLY A 144 -7.51 -2.08 -16.92
C GLY A 144 -6.65 -3.13 -16.21
N VAL A 145 -6.97 -3.50 -14.98
CA VAL A 145 -6.27 -4.57 -14.25
C VAL A 145 -6.59 -5.92 -14.87
N VAL A 146 -5.57 -6.68 -15.23
CA VAL A 146 -5.68 -8.00 -15.86
C VAL A 146 -5.56 -9.09 -14.81
N GLY A 147 -6.53 -10.00 -14.76
CA GLY A 147 -6.59 -11.10 -13.81
C GLY A 147 -7.79 -12.01 -14.04
N ASP A 148 -7.91 -13.09 -13.26
CA ASP A 148 -9.07 -13.99 -13.31
C ASP A 148 -10.26 -13.40 -12.53
N TRP A 149 -10.98 -12.50 -13.19
CA TRP A 149 -12.16 -11.85 -12.61
C TRP A 149 -13.41 -12.75 -12.55
N GLU A 150 -13.40 -13.85 -13.26
CA GLU A 150 -14.51 -14.80 -13.31
C GLU A 150 -14.43 -15.83 -12.18
N HIS A 151 -13.22 -16.13 -11.70
CA HIS A 151 -12.99 -17.11 -10.63
C HIS A 151 -12.14 -16.50 -9.49
N PRO A 152 -12.60 -15.40 -8.87
CA PRO A 152 -11.90 -14.84 -7.72
C PRO A 152 -11.98 -15.79 -6.52
N TYR A 153 -11.13 -15.59 -5.52
CA TYR A 153 -11.35 -16.25 -4.24
C TYR A 153 -12.09 -15.32 -3.27
N ASN A 154 -13.00 -15.88 -2.48
CA ASN A 154 -13.74 -15.17 -1.43
C ASN A 154 -13.61 -15.91 -0.12
N THR A 155 -13.39 -15.20 0.98
CA THR A 155 -13.25 -15.84 2.29
C THR A 155 -14.57 -16.47 2.77
N MET A 156 -15.71 -16.06 2.21
CA MET A 156 -17.03 -16.64 2.49
C MET A 156 -17.40 -17.82 1.58
N ASP A 157 -16.52 -18.25 0.67
CA ASP A 157 -16.81 -19.41 -0.19
C ASP A 157 -16.75 -20.69 0.64
N PRO A 158 -17.70 -21.65 0.47
CA PRO A 158 -17.74 -22.89 1.25
C PRO A 158 -16.43 -23.68 1.26
N GLY A 159 -15.74 -23.72 0.12
CA GLY A 159 -14.43 -24.37 0.01
C GLY A 159 -13.33 -23.65 0.78
N PHE A 160 -13.35 -22.31 0.85
CA PHE A 160 -12.42 -21.53 1.65
C PHE A 160 -12.68 -21.74 3.14
N GLU A 161 -13.94 -21.59 3.58
CA GLU A 161 -14.35 -21.79 4.98
C GLU A 161 -13.95 -23.18 5.49
N ALA A 162 -14.11 -24.23 4.66
CA ALA A 162 -13.69 -25.57 5.03
C ALA A 162 -12.17 -25.70 5.24
N GLN A 163 -11.35 -25.07 4.41
CA GLN A 163 -9.89 -25.09 4.58
C GLN A 163 -9.46 -24.28 5.81
N GLU A 164 -10.12 -23.18 6.09
CA GLU A 164 -9.84 -22.36 7.27
C GLU A 164 -10.15 -23.12 8.57
N VAL A 165 -11.24 -23.87 8.61
CA VAL A 165 -11.53 -24.83 9.70
C VAL A 165 -10.39 -25.82 9.89
N ARG A 166 -9.81 -26.36 8.80
CA ARG A 166 -8.66 -27.27 8.86
C ARG A 166 -7.39 -26.56 9.38
N VAL A 167 -7.18 -25.30 9.00
CA VAL A 167 -6.07 -24.47 9.53
C VAL A 167 -6.21 -24.28 11.03
N PHE A 168 -7.40 -23.90 11.51
CA PHE A 168 -7.68 -23.79 12.94
C PHE A 168 -7.41 -25.12 13.66
N GLY A 169 -7.91 -26.22 13.12
CA GLY A 169 -7.71 -27.55 13.69
C GLY A 169 -6.24 -27.92 13.83
N ARG A 170 -5.40 -27.63 12.83
CA ARG A 170 -3.95 -27.85 12.89
C ARG A 170 -3.28 -27.03 13.98
N MET A 171 -3.59 -25.72 14.06
CA MET A 171 -3.04 -24.86 15.11
C MET A 171 -3.45 -25.32 16.50
N TYR A 172 -4.69 -25.78 16.67
CA TYR A 172 -5.16 -26.35 17.94
C TYR A 172 -4.41 -27.64 18.30
N GLN A 173 -4.22 -28.55 17.35
CA GLN A 173 -3.50 -29.81 17.55
C GLN A 173 -2.02 -29.60 17.84
N ASN A 174 -1.41 -28.55 17.25
CA ASN A 174 -0.04 -28.11 17.54
C ASN A 174 0.09 -27.48 18.94
N GLY A 175 -1.02 -27.29 19.67
CA GLY A 175 -1.03 -26.70 21.00
C GLY A 175 -0.93 -25.17 21.04
N HIS A 176 -1.09 -24.49 19.91
CA HIS A 176 -0.99 -23.04 19.82
C HIS A 176 -2.30 -22.33 20.18
N ILE A 177 -3.46 -23.02 20.09
CA ILE A 177 -4.77 -22.41 20.38
C ILE A 177 -5.27 -22.92 21.73
N TYR A 178 -5.72 -21.99 22.56
CA TYR A 178 -6.29 -22.32 23.88
C TYR A 178 -7.38 -21.32 24.27
N LYS A 179 -8.28 -21.72 25.21
CA LYS A 179 -9.27 -20.82 25.78
C LYS A 179 -8.75 -20.29 27.13
N GLY A 180 -8.82 -18.96 27.34
CA GLY A 180 -8.31 -18.32 28.54
C GLY A 180 -9.16 -17.13 28.98
N LEU A 181 -9.09 -16.81 30.27
CA LEU A 181 -9.67 -15.59 30.85
C LEU A 181 -8.55 -14.58 31.04
N LYS A 182 -8.47 -13.59 30.15
CA LYS A 182 -7.43 -12.55 30.16
C LYS A 182 -8.02 -11.19 29.78
N PRO A 183 -7.44 -10.06 30.22
CA PRO A 183 -7.78 -8.75 29.72
C PRO A 183 -7.47 -8.63 28.22
N VAL A 184 -8.45 -8.17 27.46
CA VAL A 184 -8.36 -7.90 26.03
C VAL A 184 -8.88 -6.49 25.74
N TYR A 185 -8.53 -5.94 24.58
CA TYR A 185 -9.23 -4.76 24.05
C TYR A 185 -10.70 -5.11 23.83
N TRP A 186 -11.59 -4.35 24.40
CA TRP A 186 -13.01 -4.58 24.34
C TRP A 186 -13.76 -3.31 23.92
N CYS A 187 -14.55 -3.42 22.87
CA CYS A 187 -15.46 -2.35 22.48
C CYS A 187 -16.82 -2.53 23.17
N PRO A 188 -17.18 -1.71 24.18
CA PRO A 188 -18.46 -1.83 24.84
C PRO A 188 -19.65 -1.40 23.98
N HIS A 189 -19.41 -0.62 22.91
CA HIS A 189 -20.42 -0.18 21.96
C HIS A 189 -20.78 -1.29 20.96
N ASP A 190 -19.76 -2.01 20.45
CA ASP A 190 -19.95 -3.12 19.52
C ASP A 190 -20.04 -4.48 20.25
N GLU A 191 -19.87 -4.51 21.57
CA GLU A 191 -19.93 -5.68 22.44
C GLU A 191 -19.03 -6.84 21.97
N THR A 192 -17.75 -6.53 21.65
CA THR A 192 -16.82 -7.53 21.10
C THR A 192 -15.37 -7.25 21.49
N ALA A 193 -14.55 -8.32 21.54
CA ALA A 193 -13.11 -8.22 21.63
C ALA A 193 -12.53 -7.63 20.33
N LEU A 194 -11.38 -6.96 20.44
CA LEU A 194 -10.63 -6.39 19.33
C LEU A 194 -9.18 -6.90 19.34
N ALA A 195 -8.59 -7.03 18.16
CA ALA A 195 -7.16 -7.19 17.99
C ALA A 195 -6.44 -5.83 18.03
N GLU A 196 -5.13 -5.82 18.21
CA GLU A 196 -4.31 -4.60 18.17
C GLU A 196 -4.44 -3.83 16.84
N ALA A 197 -4.60 -4.54 15.72
CA ALA A 197 -4.82 -3.96 14.40
C ALA A 197 -6.19 -3.27 14.23
N GLU A 198 -7.09 -3.46 15.18
CA GLU A 198 -8.47 -2.93 15.18
C GLU A 198 -8.66 -1.73 16.09
N ILE A 199 -7.57 -1.17 16.63
CA ILE A 199 -7.59 0.03 17.47
C ILE A 199 -6.89 1.21 16.80
N GLU A 200 -7.39 2.40 17.06
CA GLU A 200 -6.81 3.68 16.65
C GLU A 200 -6.63 4.55 17.89
N TYR A 201 -5.50 5.27 17.96
CA TYR A 201 -5.25 6.18 19.07
C TYR A 201 -5.71 7.60 18.74
N LYS A 202 -6.32 8.24 19.73
CA LYS A 202 -6.83 9.61 19.64
C LYS A 202 -6.51 10.36 20.92
N ASP A 203 -6.26 11.64 20.83
CA ASP A 203 -6.10 12.50 22.00
C ASP A 203 -7.47 12.80 22.62
N ASP A 204 -7.66 12.29 23.85
CA ASP A 204 -8.89 12.49 24.62
C ASP A 204 -8.59 13.23 25.93
N PRO A 205 -9.46 14.16 26.36
CA PRO A 205 -9.37 14.78 27.66
C PRO A 205 -9.83 13.78 28.74
N CYS A 206 -9.06 13.69 29.83
CA CYS A 206 -9.48 12.93 31.01
C CYS A 206 -9.09 13.63 32.31
N THR A 207 -9.81 13.32 33.37
CA THR A 207 -9.46 13.74 34.72
C THR A 207 -8.73 12.63 35.43
N THR A 208 -7.43 12.85 35.74
CA THR A 208 -6.64 11.92 36.55
C THR A 208 -6.83 12.17 38.03
N VAL A 209 -6.71 11.12 38.83
CA VAL A 209 -6.93 11.20 40.28
C VAL A 209 -5.76 10.63 41.05
N TYR A 210 -5.44 11.30 42.15
CA TYR A 210 -4.57 10.84 43.23
C TYR A 210 -5.47 10.41 44.38
N VAL A 211 -5.37 9.14 44.82
CA VAL A 211 -6.34 8.55 45.74
C VAL A 211 -5.64 7.99 46.96
N LYS A 212 -6.15 8.33 48.15
CA LYS A 212 -5.68 7.83 49.42
C LYS A 212 -6.32 6.48 49.74
N PHE A 213 -5.45 5.49 50.03
CA PHE A 213 -5.83 4.18 50.54
C PHE A 213 -5.38 4.08 51.99
N PRO A 214 -6.30 4.07 52.94
CA PRO A 214 -5.94 4.03 54.37
C PRO A 214 -5.17 2.75 54.72
N MET A 215 -4.18 2.84 55.58
CA MET A 215 -3.49 1.69 56.12
C MET A 215 -4.47 0.83 56.93
N HIS A 216 -4.58 -0.47 56.57
CA HIS A 216 -5.37 -1.46 57.29
C HIS A 216 -4.57 -2.34 58.22
N ASP A 217 -3.53 -2.97 57.66
CA ASP A 217 -2.61 -3.86 58.39
C ASP A 217 -1.15 -3.69 57.87
N ASP A 218 -0.30 -3.20 58.75
CA ASP A 218 1.13 -2.98 58.47
C ASP A 218 1.98 -4.19 58.84
N GLN A 219 1.41 -5.32 59.24
CA GLN A 219 2.10 -6.51 59.74
C GLN A 219 3.04 -6.22 60.91
N GLY A 220 2.72 -5.20 61.70
CA GLY A 220 3.53 -4.78 62.83
C GLY A 220 4.82 -4.05 62.56
N LYS A 221 5.05 -3.64 61.29
CA LYS A 221 6.26 -2.95 60.86
C LYS A 221 6.24 -1.46 61.06
N LEU A 222 5.06 -0.81 61.07
CA LEU A 222 4.84 0.64 61.22
C LEU A 222 4.04 0.98 62.49
N GLY A 223 3.95 0.08 63.47
CA GLY A 223 3.11 0.25 64.67
C GLY A 223 3.44 1.47 65.60
N HIS A 224 4.56 2.18 65.28
CA HIS A 224 4.92 3.45 65.90
C HIS A 224 4.21 4.68 65.28
N LEU A 225 3.55 4.51 64.13
CA LEU A 225 2.83 5.54 63.42
C LEU A 225 1.32 5.46 63.70
N ASP A 226 0.63 6.59 63.59
CA ASP A 226 -0.85 6.65 63.72
C ASP A 226 -1.52 6.16 62.43
N HIS A 227 -1.94 4.91 62.38
CA HIS A 227 -2.60 4.28 61.20
C HIS A 227 -3.87 5.00 60.78
N SER A 228 -4.58 5.68 61.70
CA SER A 228 -5.79 6.43 61.37
C SER A 228 -5.52 7.62 60.42
N LYS A 229 -4.27 7.98 60.23
CA LYS A 229 -3.77 9.08 59.41
C LYS A 229 -2.69 8.65 58.41
N LEU A 230 -2.54 7.36 58.17
CA LEU A 230 -1.51 6.81 57.30
C LEU A 230 -2.16 6.21 56.02
N TYR A 231 -1.72 6.68 54.84
CA TYR A 231 -2.31 6.34 53.55
C TYR A 231 -1.27 6.02 52.52
N PHE A 232 -1.50 5.01 51.66
CA PHE A 232 -0.84 4.91 50.36
C PHE A 232 -1.52 5.85 49.40
N VAL A 233 -0.79 6.57 48.57
CA VAL A 233 -1.34 7.43 47.54
C VAL A 233 -1.10 6.80 46.18
N ILE A 234 -2.14 6.38 45.49
CA ILE A 234 -2.07 5.89 44.10
C ILE A 234 -2.42 6.97 43.10
N TRP A 235 -2.04 6.77 41.87
CA TRP A 235 -2.46 7.62 40.75
C TRP A 235 -3.07 6.77 39.64
N THR A 236 -4.13 7.26 39.00
CA THR A 236 -4.77 6.63 37.88
C THR A 236 -5.43 7.63 36.93
N THR A 237 -5.39 7.32 35.61
CA THR A 237 -6.12 8.04 34.55
C THR A 237 -7.54 7.47 34.36
N THR A 238 -7.84 6.28 34.90
CA THR A 238 -9.09 5.54 34.67
C THR A 238 -9.85 5.34 35.99
N VAL A 239 -10.67 6.31 36.38
CA VAL A 239 -11.38 6.32 37.66
C VAL A 239 -12.35 5.14 37.77
N TRP A 240 -13.03 4.78 36.71
CA TRP A 240 -14.02 3.70 36.67
C TRP A 240 -13.44 2.30 36.95
N THR A 241 -12.10 2.11 36.91
CA THR A 241 -11.47 0.82 37.24
C THR A 241 -11.28 0.60 38.75
N LEU A 242 -11.38 1.66 39.56
CA LEU A 242 -11.17 1.59 41.03
C LEU A 242 -12.06 0.52 41.72
N PRO A 243 -13.33 0.31 41.33
CA PRO A 243 -14.12 -0.77 41.92
C PRO A 243 -13.51 -2.16 41.73
N GLY A 244 -12.71 -2.36 40.68
CA GLY A 244 -11.98 -3.59 40.37
C GLY A 244 -10.64 -3.75 41.09
N ASN A 245 -10.20 -2.78 41.89
CA ASN A 245 -8.95 -2.81 42.61
C ASN A 245 -8.87 -4.03 43.56
N LEU A 246 -7.72 -4.76 43.51
CA LEU A 246 -7.40 -5.85 44.43
C LEU A 246 -6.05 -5.62 45.11
N ALA A 247 -5.19 -4.82 44.49
CA ALA A 247 -3.83 -4.61 45.01
C ALA A 247 -3.30 -3.20 44.70
N ILE A 248 -2.21 -2.86 45.36
CA ILE A 248 -1.36 -1.71 45.06
C ILE A 248 0.05 -2.27 44.77
N ALA A 249 0.56 -2.07 43.56
CA ALA A 249 1.88 -2.53 43.14
C ALA A 249 2.96 -1.48 43.46
N LEU A 250 4.09 -1.95 44.02
CA LEU A 250 5.29 -1.18 44.29
C LEU A 250 6.48 -1.80 43.59
N HIS A 251 7.47 -0.97 43.21
CA HIS A 251 8.75 -1.50 42.74
C HIS A 251 9.56 -2.08 43.91
N PRO A 252 10.12 -3.31 43.84
CA PRO A 252 10.76 -3.95 44.95
C PRO A 252 11.98 -3.19 45.54
N ASP A 253 12.80 -2.63 44.64
CA ASP A 253 14.12 -2.05 44.98
C ASP A 253 14.11 -0.52 45.14
N GLU A 254 13.05 0.17 44.68
CA GLU A 254 12.93 1.63 44.76
C GLU A 254 12.57 2.07 46.19
N SER A 255 13.02 3.30 46.54
CA SER A 255 12.78 3.88 47.85
C SER A 255 11.40 4.54 47.93
N TYR A 256 10.66 4.23 49.00
CA TYR A 256 9.34 4.81 49.31
C TYR A 256 9.45 5.58 50.62
N ALA A 257 8.93 6.80 50.65
CA ALA A 257 8.93 7.66 51.78
C ALA A 257 7.58 7.69 52.52
N VAL A 258 7.58 7.69 53.85
CA VAL A 258 6.47 8.09 54.69
C VAL A 258 6.59 9.60 54.88
N VAL A 259 5.67 10.36 54.30
CA VAL A 259 5.68 11.83 54.23
C VAL A 259 4.56 12.39 55.10
N LYS A 260 4.94 13.18 56.11
CA LYS A 260 3.99 13.88 56.97
C LYS A 260 3.65 15.27 56.44
N ALA A 261 2.40 15.53 56.19
CA ALA A 261 1.90 16.81 55.75
C ALA A 261 1.48 17.73 56.89
N PRO A 262 1.35 19.06 56.67
CA PRO A 262 0.94 20.03 57.71
C PRO A 262 -0.41 19.77 58.31
N ASN A 263 -1.31 19.07 57.59
CA ASN A 263 -2.64 18.67 58.08
C ASN A 263 -2.58 17.50 59.07
N GLY A 264 -1.39 16.93 59.33
CA GLY A 264 -1.17 15.81 60.24
C GLY A 264 -1.39 14.43 59.63
N GLU A 265 -1.80 14.32 58.39
CA GLU A 265 -1.88 13.06 57.63
C GLU A 265 -0.46 12.63 57.16
N MET A 266 -0.27 11.33 57.02
CA MET A 266 0.97 10.75 56.50
C MET A 266 0.70 9.97 55.22
N TYR A 267 1.53 10.17 54.21
CA TYR A 267 1.37 9.58 52.87
C TYR A 267 2.57 8.74 52.50
N ILE A 268 2.33 7.55 51.97
CA ILE A 268 3.36 6.65 51.45
C ILE A 268 3.35 6.74 49.91
N MET A 269 4.50 7.08 49.35
CA MET A 269 4.74 7.21 47.91
C MET A 269 6.23 7.06 47.61
N ALA A 270 6.60 6.85 46.35
CA ALA A 270 8.00 6.78 45.96
C ALA A 270 8.75 8.06 46.35
N GLU A 271 9.92 7.94 46.97
CA GLU A 271 10.73 9.08 47.43
C GLU A 271 11.04 10.06 46.32
N ALA A 272 11.37 9.55 45.11
CA ALA A 272 11.70 10.35 43.93
C ALA A 272 10.53 11.25 43.46
N LEU A 273 9.28 10.91 43.82
CA LEU A 273 8.09 11.63 43.40
C LEU A 273 7.45 12.51 44.47
N VAL A 274 7.99 12.51 45.70
CA VAL A 274 7.41 13.21 46.86
C VAL A 274 7.21 14.70 46.58
N GLU A 275 8.20 15.40 46.12
CA GLU A 275 8.10 16.86 45.86
C GLU A 275 6.96 17.18 44.87
N LYS A 276 6.92 16.46 43.77
CA LYS A 276 5.91 16.64 42.74
C LYS A 276 4.49 16.35 43.27
N VAL A 277 4.34 15.19 43.93
CA VAL A 277 2.98 14.75 44.41
C VAL A 277 2.50 15.66 45.53
N MET A 278 3.36 16.05 46.49
CA MET A 278 2.97 16.93 47.58
C MET A 278 2.56 18.33 47.06
N LYS A 279 3.26 18.84 46.04
CA LYS A 279 2.89 20.09 45.38
C LYS A 279 1.50 20.00 44.70
N ILE A 280 1.22 18.88 44.02
CA ILE A 280 -0.07 18.61 43.39
C ILE A 280 -1.18 18.55 44.45
N GLY A 281 -0.88 17.96 45.62
CA GLY A 281 -1.78 17.94 46.79
C GLY A 281 -1.99 19.30 47.49
N GLY A 282 -1.31 20.36 47.03
CA GLY A 282 -1.38 21.71 47.59
C GLY A 282 -0.54 21.91 48.84
N PHE A 283 0.48 21.10 49.09
CA PHE A 283 1.38 21.19 50.24
C PHE A 283 2.75 21.77 49.82
N ASP A 284 3.05 22.99 50.26
CA ASP A 284 4.32 23.65 50.04
C ASP A 284 5.43 23.21 51.02
N SER A 285 5.05 22.53 52.11
CA SER A 285 5.99 22.00 53.10
C SER A 285 5.52 20.61 53.56
N TYR A 286 6.47 19.77 53.88
CA TYR A 286 6.25 18.42 54.39
C TYR A 286 7.52 17.92 55.11
N GLU A 287 7.39 16.83 55.84
CA GLU A 287 8.49 16.15 56.54
C GLU A 287 8.57 14.70 56.07
N ILE A 288 9.72 14.22 55.62
CA ILE A 288 9.98 12.80 55.39
C ILE A 288 10.31 12.18 56.75
N VAL A 289 9.41 11.34 57.23
CA VAL A 289 9.52 10.69 58.52
C VAL A 289 10.50 9.52 58.48
N GLU A 290 10.34 8.67 57.48
CA GLU A 290 11.19 7.51 57.22
C GLU A 290 11.07 7.05 55.76
N THR A 291 12.08 6.24 55.31
CA THR A 291 12.11 5.68 53.95
C THR A 291 12.41 4.18 54.03
N HIS A 292 11.79 3.44 53.12
CA HIS A 292 11.97 1.99 53.03
C HIS A 292 11.98 1.54 51.57
N PRO A 293 12.64 0.44 51.20
CA PRO A 293 12.48 -0.16 49.88
C PRO A 293 11.04 -0.67 49.70
N GLY A 294 10.54 -0.73 48.48
CA GLY A 294 9.17 -1.21 48.20
C GLY A 294 8.91 -2.63 48.73
N SER A 295 9.93 -3.49 48.74
CA SER A 295 9.86 -4.83 49.32
C SER A 295 9.51 -4.85 50.81
N PHE A 296 9.77 -3.75 51.55
CA PHE A 296 9.38 -3.62 52.97
C PHE A 296 7.85 -3.67 53.17
N PHE A 297 7.09 -3.12 52.22
CA PHE A 297 5.64 -3.02 52.27
C PHE A 297 4.93 -4.25 51.74
N GLU A 298 5.62 -5.24 51.23
CA GLU A 298 5.02 -6.43 50.63
C GLU A 298 4.09 -7.13 51.62
N ASN A 299 2.89 -7.50 51.11
CA ASN A 299 1.80 -8.16 51.84
C ASN A 299 1.09 -7.31 52.92
N MET A 300 1.43 -6.05 53.11
CA MET A 300 0.58 -5.14 53.91
C MET A 300 -0.80 -5.03 53.27
N LEU A 301 -1.78 -4.54 54.03
CA LEU A 301 -3.15 -4.31 53.57
C LEU A 301 -3.50 -2.83 53.72
N ALA A 302 -4.18 -2.28 52.72
CA ALA A 302 -4.80 -0.97 52.74
C ALA A 302 -6.34 -1.09 52.55
N ASP A 303 -7.11 -0.23 53.17
CA ASP A 303 -8.55 -0.17 52.92
C ASP A 303 -8.86 0.45 51.54
N HIS A 304 -9.83 -0.13 50.85
CA HIS A 304 -10.31 0.47 49.62
C HIS A 304 -11.00 1.80 49.89
N PRO A 305 -10.81 2.87 49.08
CA PRO A 305 -11.23 4.22 49.38
C PRO A 305 -12.75 4.43 49.56
N PHE A 306 -13.57 3.55 48.99
CA PHE A 306 -15.05 3.68 49.04
C PHE A 306 -15.84 2.35 49.02
N LEU A 307 -15.17 1.20 48.90
CA LEU A 307 -15.83 -0.11 49.00
C LEU A 307 -15.35 -0.88 50.24
N PRO A 308 -16.18 -1.75 50.84
CA PRO A 308 -15.85 -2.50 52.06
C PRO A 308 -14.94 -3.71 51.76
N LYS A 309 -13.73 -3.44 51.28
CA LYS A 309 -12.71 -4.47 50.97
C LYS A 309 -11.31 -3.90 51.15
N THR A 310 -10.31 -4.76 51.20
CA THR A 310 -8.91 -4.38 51.34
C THR A 310 -8.15 -4.56 50.02
N SER A 311 -7.07 -3.79 49.86
CA SER A 311 -6.10 -3.87 48.77
C SER A 311 -4.76 -4.37 49.32
N ARG A 312 -4.21 -5.42 48.73
CA ARG A 312 -2.93 -6.01 49.17
C ARG A 312 -1.76 -5.28 48.46
N LEU A 313 -0.72 -4.97 49.22
CA LEU A 313 0.52 -4.43 48.69
C LEU A 313 1.32 -5.57 48.03
N VAL A 314 1.66 -5.41 46.74
CA VAL A 314 2.35 -6.40 45.93
C VAL A 314 3.56 -5.78 45.25
N LEU A 315 4.51 -6.60 44.82
CA LEU A 315 5.70 -6.12 44.11
C LEU A 315 5.61 -6.34 42.63
N ALA A 316 6.05 -5.36 41.83
CA ALA A 316 6.07 -5.46 40.38
C ALA A 316 7.18 -4.58 39.78
N ASP A 317 7.97 -5.17 38.89
CA ASP A 317 9.12 -4.52 38.26
C ASP A 317 8.70 -3.46 37.20
N TYR A 318 7.45 -3.49 36.75
CA TYR A 318 6.90 -2.51 35.77
C TYR A 318 6.58 -1.14 36.39
N VAL A 319 6.61 -1.00 37.70
CA VAL A 319 6.35 0.27 38.38
C VAL A 319 7.51 1.23 38.13
N THR A 320 7.25 2.37 37.50
CA THR A 320 8.26 3.39 37.15
C THR A 320 8.24 4.59 38.09
N MET A 321 9.34 5.37 38.14
CA MET A 321 9.51 6.55 38.99
C MET A 321 9.44 7.88 38.21
N ASP A 322 8.98 7.87 36.97
CA ASP A 322 8.89 9.02 36.07
C ASP A 322 7.52 9.73 36.12
N SER A 323 6.47 9.03 36.55
CA SER A 323 5.12 9.57 36.63
C SER A 323 4.32 8.99 37.80
N GLY A 324 3.20 9.64 38.15
CA GLY A 324 2.29 9.19 39.21
C GLY A 324 2.88 9.35 40.61
N THR A 325 2.78 8.29 41.43
CA THR A 325 3.19 8.25 42.84
C THR A 325 4.17 7.13 43.16
N GLY A 326 4.48 6.25 42.18
CA GLY A 326 5.20 5.01 42.43
C GLY A 326 4.38 3.92 43.11
N CYS A 327 3.12 4.19 43.46
CA CYS A 327 2.12 3.24 43.93
C CYS A 327 1.07 3.03 42.84
N VAL A 328 1.05 1.85 42.21
CA VAL A 328 0.16 1.60 41.07
C VAL A 328 -1.09 0.85 41.52
N HIS A 329 -2.25 1.46 41.21
CA HIS A 329 -3.54 0.81 41.34
C HIS A 329 -3.60 -0.43 40.44
N THR A 330 -3.88 -1.60 41.04
CA THR A 330 -3.84 -2.89 40.34
C THR A 330 -5.21 -3.55 40.35
N ALA A 331 -5.76 -3.74 39.13
CA ALA A 331 -7.08 -4.33 38.89
C ALA A 331 -6.97 -5.40 37.78
N PRO A 332 -6.87 -6.69 38.12
CA PRO A 332 -6.52 -7.77 37.17
C PRO A 332 -7.54 -7.96 36.01
N GLY A 333 -8.75 -7.44 36.17
CA GLY A 333 -9.78 -7.47 35.13
C GLY A 333 -9.58 -6.43 34.02
N PHE A 334 -8.66 -5.45 34.20
CA PHE A 334 -8.55 -4.26 33.34
C PHE A 334 -7.12 -3.95 32.88
N GLY A 335 -6.13 -4.77 33.24
CA GLY A 335 -4.75 -4.58 32.81
C GLY A 335 -4.00 -5.91 32.65
N ALA A 336 -3.18 -6.03 31.60
CA ALA A 336 -2.40 -7.24 31.34
C ALA A 336 -1.34 -7.46 32.44
N ASP A 337 -0.60 -6.42 32.80
CA ASP A 337 0.41 -6.48 33.87
C ASP A 337 -0.21 -6.73 35.23
N ASP A 338 -1.38 -6.12 35.49
CA ASP A 338 -2.19 -6.34 36.69
C ASP A 338 -2.63 -7.79 36.81
N TYR A 339 -3.07 -8.37 35.67
CA TYR A 339 -3.45 -9.77 35.60
C TYR A 339 -2.29 -10.71 35.95
N VAL A 340 -1.11 -10.51 35.33
CA VAL A 340 0.08 -11.32 35.60
C VAL A 340 0.53 -11.23 37.06
N THR A 341 0.54 -10.00 37.58
CA THR A 341 0.94 -9.74 38.98
C THR A 341 -0.05 -10.36 39.96
N CYS A 342 -1.35 -10.13 39.80
CA CYS A 342 -2.37 -10.74 40.67
C CYS A 342 -2.36 -12.27 40.62
N LYS A 343 -2.16 -12.87 39.43
CA LYS A 343 -2.02 -14.31 39.28
C LYS A 343 -0.80 -14.87 40.03
N ARG A 344 0.35 -14.18 39.99
CA ARG A 344 1.55 -14.56 40.75
C ARG A 344 1.31 -14.58 42.27
N TYR A 345 0.46 -13.67 42.77
CA TYR A 345 0.06 -13.62 44.17
C TYR A 345 -1.17 -14.49 44.53
N GLY A 346 -1.69 -15.31 43.58
CA GLY A 346 -2.84 -16.19 43.79
C GLY A 346 -4.15 -15.47 44.04
N MET A 347 -4.33 -14.26 43.53
CA MET A 347 -5.56 -13.49 43.65
C MET A 347 -6.59 -13.89 42.61
N ASP A 348 -7.88 -13.86 42.97
CA ASP A 348 -8.97 -14.14 42.06
C ASP A 348 -9.17 -13.05 40.99
N MET A 349 -9.65 -13.44 39.81
CA MET A 349 -10.01 -12.52 38.76
C MET A 349 -11.37 -11.87 39.09
N VAL A 350 -11.42 -10.55 39.10
CA VAL A 350 -12.62 -9.75 39.31
C VAL A 350 -12.81 -8.81 38.11
N VAL A 351 -14.01 -8.86 37.51
CA VAL A 351 -14.41 -8.01 36.37
C VAL A 351 -15.71 -7.32 36.69
N PRO A 352 -15.71 -6.12 37.34
CA PRO A 352 -16.91 -5.43 37.76
C PRO A 352 -17.62 -4.65 36.65
N VAL A 353 -17.37 -4.98 35.37
CA VAL A 353 -17.96 -4.34 34.19
C VAL A 353 -18.44 -5.42 33.21
N ASP A 354 -19.67 -5.31 32.71
CA ASP A 354 -20.29 -6.22 31.76
C ASP A 354 -19.87 -5.95 30.30
N ASP A 355 -20.47 -6.69 29.36
CA ASP A 355 -20.15 -6.61 27.92
C ASP A 355 -20.52 -5.24 27.32
N GLN A 356 -21.47 -4.52 27.90
CA GLN A 356 -21.91 -3.18 27.50
C GLN A 356 -21.10 -2.05 28.16
N GLY A 357 -20.06 -2.37 28.90
CA GLY A 357 -19.29 -1.38 29.66
C GLY A 357 -20.04 -0.81 30.86
N LYS A 358 -21.04 -1.54 31.43
CA LYS A 358 -21.76 -1.14 32.61
C LYS A 358 -21.24 -1.86 33.84
N HIS A 359 -21.18 -1.15 34.93
CA HIS A 359 -20.81 -1.73 36.23
C HIS A 359 -21.82 -2.81 36.67
N THR A 360 -21.28 -3.93 37.15
CA THR A 360 -22.06 -5.03 37.73
C THR A 360 -22.33 -4.77 39.24
N ALA A 361 -23.12 -5.63 39.88
CA ALA A 361 -23.38 -5.58 41.34
C ALA A 361 -22.12 -5.54 42.22
N TYR A 362 -20.98 -6.06 41.73
CA TYR A 362 -19.69 -6.00 42.41
C TYR A 362 -19.21 -4.55 42.68
N ALA A 363 -19.56 -3.62 41.82
CA ALA A 363 -19.22 -2.21 41.97
C ALA A 363 -20.15 -1.47 42.96
N GLY A 364 -21.07 -2.17 43.60
CA GLY A 364 -21.96 -1.64 44.62
C GLY A 364 -22.90 -0.59 44.04
N LYS A 365 -22.96 0.61 44.63
CA LYS A 365 -23.90 1.68 44.19
C LYS A 365 -23.72 2.18 42.74
N TYR A 366 -22.65 1.81 42.07
CA TYR A 366 -22.41 2.18 40.68
C TYR A 366 -23.01 1.17 39.68
N GLU A 367 -23.68 0.09 40.17
CA GLU A 367 -24.33 -0.93 39.34
C GLU A 367 -25.21 -0.30 38.25
N GLY A 368 -25.06 -0.77 37.01
CA GLY A 368 -25.80 -0.32 35.83
C GLY A 368 -25.31 0.98 35.20
N MET A 369 -24.40 1.73 35.82
CA MET A 369 -23.76 2.90 35.21
C MET A 369 -22.74 2.47 34.20
N THR A 370 -22.63 3.16 33.06
CA THR A 370 -21.53 3.00 32.12
C THR A 370 -20.21 3.50 32.74
N THR A 371 -19.10 3.03 32.24
CA THR A 371 -17.76 3.47 32.67
C THR A 371 -17.62 5.00 32.66
N ASP A 372 -18.08 5.67 31.60
CA ASP A 372 -18.03 7.13 31.48
C ASP A 372 -18.94 7.82 32.46
N ALA A 373 -20.16 7.33 32.64
CA ALA A 373 -21.16 7.92 33.57
C ALA A 373 -20.74 7.77 35.04
N SER A 374 -19.99 6.74 35.38
CA SER A 374 -19.49 6.48 36.74
C SER A 374 -18.33 7.37 37.15
N ASN A 375 -17.50 7.85 36.24
CA ASN A 375 -16.29 8.65 36.54
C ASN A 375 -16.60 9.88 37.42
N PRO A 376 -17.52 10.79 37.04
CA PRO A 376 -17.84 11.96 37.88
C PRO A 376 -18.47 11.60 39.23
N VAL A 377 -19.21 10.48 39.27
CA VAL A 377 -19.86 10.03 40.51
C VAL A 377 -18.82 9.49 41.50
N ILE A 378 -17.92 8.63 41.07
CA ILE A 378 -16.82 8.10 41.85
C ILE A 378 -15.91 9.23 42.33
N LEU A 379 -15.59 10.19 41.47
CA LEU A 379 -14.80 11.35 41.83
C LEU A 379 -15.46 12.18 42.94
N GLN A 380 -16.78 12.42 42.84
CA GLN A 380 -17.50 13.15 43.88
C GLN A 380 -17.53 12.39 45.21
N ASP A 381 -17.74 11.06 45.16
CA ASP A 381 -17.71 10.23 46.39
C ASP A 381 -16.36 10.28 47.10
N MET A 382 -15.25 10.26 46.35
CA MET A 382 -13.91 10.38 46.93
C MET A 382 -13.64 11.76 47.51
N LYS A 383 -14.24 12.82 46.95
CA LYS A 383 -14.25 14.16 47.59
C LYS A 383 -15.00 14.16 48.88
N ASP A 384 -16.22 13.61 48.88
CA ASP A 384 -17.15 13.65 50.04
C ASP A 384 -16.62 12.81 51.21
N ASN A 385 -15.99 11.68 50.97
CA ASN A 385 -15.42 10.83 52.00
C ASN A 385 -13.95 11.16 52.36
N GLY A 386 -13.34 12.16 51.69
CA GLY A 386 -12.00 12.64 51.96
C GLY A 386 -10.86 11.74 51.46
N THR A 387 -11.13 10.74 50.60
CA THR A 387 -10.08 9.86 50.05
C THR A 387 -9.46 10.40 48.75
N LEU A 388 -10.03 11.45 48.14
CA LEU A 388 -9.35 12.13 47.05
C LEU A 388 -8.19 12.96 47.62
N PHE A 389 -6.96 12.69 47.17
CA PHE A 389 -5.80 13.49 47.48
C PHE A 389 -5.72 14.72 46.55
N ALA A 390 -5.79 14.50 45.23
CA ALA A 390 -5.80 15.55 44.23
C ALA A 390 -6.42 15.05 42.91
N SER A 391 -6.74 15.97 41.99
CA SER A 391 -7.15 15.66 40.64
C SER A 391 -6.59 16.67 39.62
N GLU A 392 -6.25 16.24 38.44
CA GLU A 392 -5.75 17.07 37.34
C GLU A 392 -6.42 16.72 36.05
N ASP A 393 -6.77 17.71 35.23
CA ASP A 393 -7.26 17.47 33.86
C ASP A 393 -6.07 17.40 32.89
N ILE A 394 -6.01 16.32 32.14
CA ILE A 394 -4.96 16.09 31.12
C ILE A 394 -5.58 15.69 29.79
N VAL A 395 -4.79 15.81 28.75
CA VAL A 395 -5.09 15.21 27.43
C VAL A 395 -4.08 14.10 27.18
N HIS A 396 -4.57 12.91 26.87
CA HIS A 396 -3.71 11.79 26.58
C HIS A 396 -4.19 10.99 25.37
N SER A 397 -3.28 10.25 24.76
CA SER A 397 -3.59 9.34 23.65
C SER A 397 -4.35 8.13 24.19
N TYR A 398 -5.60 7.92 23.73
CA TYR A 398 -6.49 6.86 24.20
C TYR A 398 -6.93 5.93 23.05
N PRO A 399 -7.03 4.61 23.25
CA PRO A 399 -7.42 3.68 22.20
C PRO A 399 -8.93 3.73 21.91
N HIS A 400 -9.26 3.76 20.63
CA HIS A 400 -10.62 3.78 20.08
C HIS A 400 -10.83 2.60 19.12
N CYS A 401 -12.07 2.14 19.04
CA CYS A 401 -12.45 1.14 18.03
C CYS A 401 -12.32 1.72 16.62
N TRP A 402 -11.64 1.01 15.75
CA TRP A 402 -11.39 1.44 14.37
C TRP A 402 -12.69 1.62 13.55
N ARG A 403 -13.80 0.98 13.96
CA ARG A 403 -15.10 1.01 13.26
C ARG A 403 -16.08 2.02 13.81
N CYS A 404 -16.47 1.88 15.07
CA CYS A 404 -17.43 2.81 15.67
C CYS A 404 -16.80 4.12 16.13
N LYS A 405 -15.45 4.19 16.17
CA LYS A 405 -14.66 5.36 16.61
C LYS A 405 -14.94 5.79 18.06
N GLN A 406 -15.51 4.90 18.85
CA GLN A 406 -15.76 5.13 20.28
C GLN A 406 -14.57 4.64 21.11
N PRO A 407 -14.35 5.23 22.31
CA PRO A 407 -13.34 4.74 23.24
C PRO A 407 -13.58 3.27 23.58
N ILE A 408 -12.50 2.51 23.71
CA ILE A 408 -12.55 1.11 24.14
C ILE A 408 -12.10 0.97 25.57
N ILE A 409 -12.31 -0.21 26.16
CA ILE A 409 -11.83 -0.56 27.49
C ILE A 409 -10.93 -1.80 27.42
N PHE A 410 -10.06 -1.98 28.42
CA PHE A 410 -9.51 -3.29 28.71
C PHE A 410 -10.48 -4.04 29.61
N ARG A 411 -10.79 -5.30 29.28
CA ARG A 411 -11.72 -6.13 30.02
C ARG A 411 -11.33 -7.59 29.93
N ALA A 412 -11.19 -8.25 31.07
CA ALA A 412 -11.01 -9.68 31.08
C ALA A 412 -12.30 -10.40 30.72
N THR A 413 -12.22 -11.28 29.75
CA THR A 413 -13.34 -12.10 29.28
C THR A 413 -12.81 -13.44 28.79
N PRO A 414 -13.58 -14.54 28.88
CA PRO A 414 -13.18 -15.83 28.30
C PRO A 414 -13.10 -15.69 26.78
N GLN A 415 -11.90 -15.88 26.23
CA GLN A 415 -11.64 -15.76 24.80
C GLN A 415 -10.78 -16.93 24.30
N TRP A 416 -10.77 -17.16 22.99
CA TRP A 416 -9.83 -18.02 22.33
C TRP A 416 -8.59 -17.24 21.92
N PHE A 417 -7.43 -17.79 22.23
CA PHE A 417 -6.12 -17.20 21.97
C PHE A 417 -5.25 -18.13 21.15
N CYS A 418 -4.47 -17.55 20.25
CA CYS A 418 -3.30 -18.17 19.67
C CYS A 418 -2.05 -17.73 20.44
N SER A 419 -1.33 -18.69 21.04
CA SER A 419 -0.07 -18.42 21.75
C SER A 419 1.05 -18.21 20.75
N VAL A 420 1.33 -16.95 20.40
CA VAL A 420 2.39 -16.60 19.47
C VAL A 420 3.77 -16.94 20.05
N ASP A 421 3.95 -16.81 21.37
CA ASP A 421 5.20 -17.15 22.06
C ASP A 421 5.67 -18.59 21.81
N SER A 422 4.73 -19.51 21.53
CA SER A 422 5.07 -20.93 21.30
C SER A 422 5.77 -21.21 19.95
N PHE A 423 5.79 -20.24 19.00
CA PHE A 423 6.45 -20.35 17.69
C PHE A 423 7.02 -19.00 17.21
N LYS A 424 7.24 -18.09 18.13
CA LYS A 424 7.72 -16.71 17.85
C LYS A 424 9.10 -16.72 17.19
N ASP A 425 10.01 -17.54 17.66
CA ASP A 425 11.37 -17.63 17.13
C ASP A 425 11.38 -18.14 15.68
N GLU A 426 10.53 -19.10 15.36
CA GLU A 426 10.36 -19.62 14.01
C GLU A 426 9.75 -18.56 13.08
N ALA A 427 8.79 -17.78 13.56
CA ALA A 427 8.20 -16.69 12.79
C ALA A 427 9.22 -15.58 12.52
N ILE A 428 10.07 -15.25 13.49
CA ILE A 428 11.17 -14.28 13.30
C ILE A 428 12.20 -14.84 12.31
N ALA A 429 12.58 -16.10 12.42
CA ALA A 429 13.52 -16.73 11.50
C ALA A 429 12.99 -16.74 10.06
N ALA A 430 11.69 -16.95 9.86
CA ALA A 430 11.06 -16.92 8.54
C ALA A 430 11.16 -15.54 7.84
N CYS A 431 11.34 -14.45 8.59
CA CYS A 431 11.54 -13.12 8.00
C CYS A 431 12.90 -12.96 7.32
N GLU A 432 13.90 -13.78 7.65
CA GLU A 432 15.27 -13.67 7.10
C GLU A 432 15.33 -14.10 5.62
N ASP A 433 14.49 -15.04 5.21
CA ASP A 433 14.45 -15.58 3.85
C ASP A 433 13.63 -14.73 2.87
N VAL A 434 13.02 -13.62 3.35
CA VAL A 434 12.17 -12.73 2.55
C VAL A 434 12.95 -11.53 2.04
N ARG A 435 12.80 -11.21 0.75
CA ARG A 435 13.24 -9.93 0.19
C ARG A 435 12.24 -8.83 0.54
N TRP A 436 12.63 -7.90 1.42
CA TRP A 436 11.80 -6.78 1.84
C TRP A 436 12.09 -5.54 1.00
N VAL A 437 11.04 -4.90 0.48
CA VAL A 437 11.13 -3.65 -0.29
C VAL A 437 10.11 -2.65 0.28
N PRO A 438 10.57 -1.58 0.94
CA PRO A 438 11.96 -1.24 1.32
C PRO A 438 12.57 -2.20 2.36
N ALA A 439 13.91 -2.21 2.44
CA ALA A 439 14.66 -3.14 3.29
C ALA A 439 14.34 -3.03 4.80
N TRP A 440 13.93 -1.84 5.28
CA TRP A 440 13.53 -1.62 6.69
C TRP A 440 12.30 -2.45 7.10
N GLY A 441 11.53 -2.96 6.13
CA GLY A 441 10.37 -3.80 6.37
C GLY A 441 10.69 -5.03 7.21
N LYS A 442 11.89 -5.61 7.03
CA LYS A 442 12.35 -6.75 7.83
C LYS A 442 12.41 -6.42 9.31
N ASP A 443 13.09 -5.36 9.67
CA ASP A 443 13.26 -4.98 11.08
C ASP A 443 11.94 -4.59 11.71
N ARG A 444 11.07 -3.94 10.94
CA ARG A 444 9.71 -3.60 11.39
C ARG A 444 8.88 -4.85 11.68
N MET A 445 8.86 -5.84 10.80
CA MET A 445 8.13 -7.09 11.03
C MET A 445 8.67 -7.83 12.25
N ARG A 446 9.99 -7.97 12.36
CA ARG A 446 10.65 -8.62 13.49
C ARG A 446 10.30 -7.97 14.83
N SER A 447 10.40 -6.63 14.91
CA SER A 447 10.06 -5.90 16.13
C SER A 447 8.59 -6.10 16.52
N MET A 448 7.68 -6.06 15.57
CA MET A 448 6.25 -6.30 15.81
C MET A 448 5.94 -7.72 16.27
N ILE A 449 6.64 -8.74 15.77
CA ILE A 449 6.49 -10.11 16.24
C ILE A 449 7.09 -10.29 17.65
N LEU A 450 8.25 -9.67 17.91
CA LEU A 450 8.92 -9.71 19.22
C LEU A 450 8.02 -9.16 20.34
N GLU A 451 7.39 -8.02 20.08
CA GLU A 451 6.50 -7.34 21.02
C GLU A 451 5.12 -7.98 21.13
N ARG A 452 4.79 -8.89 20.18
CA ARG A 452 3.45 -9.45 20.11
C ARG A 452 3.18 -10.38 21.29
N THR A 453 2.06 -10.10 21.95
CA THR A 453 1.45 -11.00 22.94
C THR A 453 0.57 -12.05 22.25
N ASP A 454 -0.16 -12.84 23.04
CA ASP A 454 -1.13 -13.79 22.49
C ASP A 454 -2.16 -13.10 21.59
N TRP A 455 -2.45 -13.71 20.45
CA TRP A 455 -3.45 -13.22 19.52
C TRP A 455 -4.85 -13.69 19.95
N CYS A 456 -5.73 -12.75 20.32
CA CYS A 456 -7.13 -13.03 20.59
C CYS A 456 -7.85 -13.28 19.26
N ILE A 457 -8.19 -14.54 18.99
CA ILE A 457 -8.78 -15.00 17.72
C ILE A 457 -10.31 -15.11 17.76
N SER A 458 -10.97 -14.90 18.89
CA SER A 458 -12.42 -14.97 19.02
C SER A 458 -13.06 -13.59 18.95
N ARG A 459 -14.22 -13.51 18.29
CA ARG A 459 -15.06 -12.34 18.18
C ARG A 459 -16.51 -12.69 18.50
N GLN A 460 -17.22 -11.83 19.23
CA GLN A 460 -18.63 -11.95 19.57
C GLN A 460 -19.47 -11.37 18.43
N ARG A 461 -19.34 -11.96 17.22
CA ARG A 461 -20.01 -11.53 16.00
C ARG A 461 -20.95 -12.60 15.46
N ARG A 462 -21.91 -12.20 14.63
CA ARG A 462 -22.79 -13.12 13.93
C ARG A 462 -22.32 -13.43 12.52
N TRP A 463 -21.63 -12.47 11.88
CA TRP A 463 -21.06 -12.62 10.55
C TRP A 463 -19.56 -12.85 10.64
N GLY A 464 -19.13 -14.04 10.40
CA GLY A 464 -17.76 -14.54 10.47
C GLY A 464 -17.74 -16.05 10.45
N LEU A 465 -16.57 -16.66 10.30
CA LEU A 465 -16.43 -18.11 10.41
C LEU A 465 -16.60 -18.53 11.87
N PRO A 466 -17.55 -19.42 12.21
CA PRO A 466 -17.71 -19.89 13.59
C PRO A 466 -16.50 -20.71 14.03
N ILE A 467 -16.10 -20.56 15.29
CA ILE A 467 -15.02 -21.35 15.87
C ILE A 467 -15.47 -22.81 15.99
N PRO A 468 -14.78 -23.77 15.34
CA PRO A 468 -15.26 -25.16 15.18
C PRO A 468 -15.02 -26.02 16.43
N VAL A 469 -15.45 -25.56 17.62
CA VAL A 469 -15.25 -26.20 18.90
C VAL A 469 -16.59 -26.59 19.53
N PHE A 470 -16.62 -27.79 20.11
CA PHE A 470 -17.76 -28.27 20.85
C PHE A 470 -17.44 -28.31 22.36
N TYR A 471 -18.48 -28.30 23.20
CA TYR A 471 -18.36 -28.45 24.64
C TYR A 471 -19.14 -29.69 25.11
N CYS A 472 -18.45 -30.59 25.80
CA CYS A 472 -19.12 -31.75 26.37
C CYS A 472 -20.07 -31.35 27.51
N LYS A 473 -21.35 -31.67 27.41
CA LYS A 473 -22.35 -31.34 28.45
C LYS A 473 -22.09 -32.02 29.80
N ASP A 474 -21.34 -33.15 29.83
CA ASP A 474 -21.04 -33.82 31.09
C ASP A 474 -19.83 -33.27 31.83
N CYS A 475 -18.74 -32.94 31.13
CA CYS A 475 -17.52 -32.48 31.78
C CYS A 475 -17.19 -31.02 31.53
N GLY A 476 -17.96 -30.30 30.67
CA GLY A 476 -17.77 -28.89 30.36
C GLY A 476 -16.52 -28.54 29.54
N LYS A 477 -15.70 -29.54 29.19
CA LYS A 477 -14.43 -29.30 28.51
C LYS A 477 -14.62 -29.05 27.00
N PRO A 478 -13.79 -28.19 26.38
CA PRO A 478 -13.80 -27.99 24.93
C PRO A 478 -13.30 -29.24 24.22
N VAL A 479 -13.91 -29.53 23.08
CA VAL A 479 -13.63 -30.71 22.24
C VAL A 479 -13.32 -30.22 20.82
N CYS A 480 -12.08 -30.46 20.38
CA CYS A 480 -11.58 -30.16 19.06
C CYS A 480 -10.61 -31.29 18.66
N THR A 481 -11.12 -32.31 18.01
CA THR A 481 -10.34 -33.48 17.54
C THR A 481 -10.20 -33.48 16.03
N PRO A 482 -9.25 -34.22 15.44
CA PRO A 482 -9.17 -34.35 13.99
C PRO A 482 -10.50 -34.75 13.34
N GLU A 483 -11.23 -35.68 13.98
CA GLU A 483 -12.53 -36.16 13.46
C GLU A 483 -13.61 -35.09 13.54
N SER A 484 -13.66 -34.29 14.62
CA SER A 484 -14.64 -33.19 14.73
C SER A 484 -14.34 -32.07 13.75
N ILE A 485 -13.06 -31.75 13.53
CA ILE A 485 -12.63 -30.74 12.53
C ILE A 485 -13.01 -31.17 11.12
N GLU A 486 -12.72 -32.42 10.71
CA GLU A 486 -13.09 -32.88 9.36
C GLU A 486 -14.61 -33.00 9.18
N ALA A 487 -15.36 -33.32 10.24
CA ALA A 487 -16.81 -33.31 10.19
C ALA A 487 -17.36 -31.89 9.91
N VAL A 488 -16.82 -30.87 10.59
CA VAL A 488 -17.21 -29.47 10.37
C VAL A 488 -16.74 -28.99 9.00
N ALA A 489 -15.49 -29.23 8.62
CA ALA A 489 -14.96 -28.86 7.31
C ALA A 489 -15.75 -29.47 6.17
N GLY A 490 -16.05 -30.77 6.26
CA GLY A 490 -16.86 -31.46 5.24
C GLY A 490 -18.33 -31.01 5.20
N LEU A 491 -18.87 -30.47 6.29
CA LEU A 491 -20.17 -29.82 6.31
C LEU A 491 -20.12 -28.46 5.61
N PHE A 492 -19.13 -27.63 5.97
CA PHE A 492 -18.96 -26.28 5.37
C PHE A 492 -18.67 -26.34 3.87
N GLU A 493 -17.86 -27.31 3.42
CA GLU A 493 -17.58 -27.52 2.00
C GLU A 493 -18.83 -27.78 1.16
N LYS A 494 -19.87 -28.37 1.78
CA LYS A 494 -21.14 -28.71 1.08
C LYS A 494 -22.22 -27.66 1.26
N GLU A 495 -22.32 -27.04 2.40
CA GLU A 495 -23.48 -26.24 2.81
C GLU A 495 -23.11 -24.81 3.26
N GLY A 496 -21.82 -24.50 3.37
CA GLY A 496 -21.32 -23.25 3.93
C GLY A 496 -21.44 -23.19 5.46
N SER A 497 -20.84 -22.16 6.05
CA SER A 497 -20.76 -22.00 7.52
C SER A 497 -22.11 -21.68 8.19
N ASN A 498 -23.14 -21.28 7.46
CA ASN A 498 -24.49 -21.12 8.01
C ASN A 498 -25.01 -22.44 8.64
N ALA A 499 -24.59 -23.58 8.11
CA ALA A 499 -24.94 -24.90 8.63
C ALA A 499 -24.53 -25.11 10.11
N TRP A 500 -23.50 -24.38 10.58
CA TRP A 500 -23.13 -24.41 12.01
C TRP A 500 -24.26 -23.92 12.90
N PHE A 501 -24.98 -22.89 12.49
CA PHE A 501 -26.06 -22.30 13.29
C PHE A 501 -27.39 -23.04 13.10
N ASP A 502 -27.60 -23.65 11.93
CA ASP A 502 -28.87 -24.29 11.55
C ASP A 502 -28.95 -25.75 12.00
N ARG A 503 -27.82 -26.42 12.28
CA ARG A 503 -27.80 -27.84 12.67
C ARG A 503 -27.40 -28.02 14.12
N ASP A 504 -27.88 -29.06 14.77
CA ASP A 504 -27.45 -29.48 16.11
C ASP A 504 -26.08 -30.14 16.08
N ALA A 505 -25.33 -30.09 17.20
CA ALA A 505 -24.01 -30.72 17.32
C ALA A 505 -24.05 -32.22 17.00
N ALA A 506 -25.16 -32.88 17.33
CA ALA A 506 -25.34 -34.33 17.05
C ALA A 506 -25.47 -34.66 15.55
N ASP A 507 -25.91 -33.68 14.74
CA ASP A 507 -26.02 -33.84 13.27
C ASP A 507 -24.71 -33.54 12.56
N ILE A 508 -23.81 -32.79 13.22
CA ILE A 508 -22.49 -32.42 12.69
C ILE A 508 -21.45 -33.48 13.02
N LEU A 509 -21.41 -33.91 14.29
CA LEU A 509 -20.41 -34.88 14.76
C LEU A 509 -20.66 -36.28 14.19
N PRO A 510 -19.61 -37.09 13.99
CA PRO A 510 -19.74 -38.48 13.54
C PRO A 510 -20.65 -39.31 14.45
N LYS A 511 -21.41 -40.20 13.88
CA LYS A 511 -22.28 -41.13 14.68
C LYS A 511 -21.45 -41.88 15.69
N GLY A 512 -21.89 -41.85 16.98
CA GLY A 512 -21.21 -42.51 18.08
C GLY A 512 -19.98 -41.75 18.59
N PHE A 513 -19.79 -40.49 18.23
CA PHE A 513 -18.71 -39.68 18.76
C PHE A 513 -18.77 -39.58 20.27
N THR A 514 -17.64 -39.77 20.95
CA THR A 514 -17.51 -39.70 22.40
C THR A 514 -16.54 -38.58 22.81
N CYS A 515 -16.79 -37.97 23.95
CA CYS A 515 -15.90 -36.95 24.50
C CYS A 515 -14.51 -37.53 24.81
N PRO A 516 -13.43 -36.97 24.24
CA PRO A 516 -12.06 -37.49 24.47
C PRO A 516 -11.60 -37.30 25.93
N HIS A 517 -12.25 -36.43 26.71
CA HIS A 517 -11.88 -36.13 28.08
C HIS A 517 -12.56 -37.05 29.12
N CYS A 518 -13.82 -37.39 28.91
CA CYS A 518 -14.58 -38.19 29.87
C CYS A 518 -15.09 -39.52 29.33
N GLY A 519 -14.90 -39.81 28.05
CA GLY A 519 -15.29 -41.05 27.37
C GLY A 519 -16.80 -41.24 27.16
N LYS A 520 -17.64 -40.24 27.56
CA LYS A 520 -19.08 -40.38 27.45
C LYS A 520 -19.60 -39.97 26.06
N ALA A 521 -20.64 -40.66 25.58
CA ALA A 521 -21.41 -40.24 24.41
C ALA A 521 -22.51 -39.22 24.78
N ALA A 522 -22.11 -38.15 25.47
CA ALA A 522 -23.01 -37.12 25.95
C ALA A 522 -23.38 -36.16 24.81
N GLY A 523 -24.41 -35.35 25.05
CA GLY A 523 -24.69 -34.23 24.18
C GLY A 523 -23.54 -33.20 24.18
N PHE A 524 -23.43 -32.45 23.10
CA PHE A 524 -22.43 -31.40 22.96
C PHE A 524 -23.14 -30.04 22.67
N ASP A 525 -22.59 -28.97 23.25
CA ASP A 525 -22.91 -27.60 22.84
C ASP A 525 -21.86 -27.11 21.85
N LYS A 526 -22.21 -26.14 21.02
CA LYS A 526 -21.31 -25.55 20.03
C LYS A 526 -20.79 -24.21 20.56
N GLU A 527 -19.57 -23.83 20.18
CA GLU A 527 -19.07 -22.47 20.38
C GLU A 527 -19.95 -21.47 19.59
N THR A 528 -20.14 -20.28 20.13
CA THR A 528 -20.97 -19.23 19.54
C THR A 528 -20.15 -18.08 18.96
N ASP A 529 -18.90 -17.96 19.37
CA ASP A 529 -17.98 -16.94 18.85
C ASP A 529 -17.52 -17.29 17.43
N THR A 530 -17.17 -16.25 16.68
CA THR A 530 -16.56 -16.36 15.34
C THR A 530 -15.07 -16.09 15.41
N LEU A 531 -14.34 -16.50 14.38
CA LEU A 531 -12.93 -16.18 14.22
C LEU A 531 -12.74 -14.68 13.90
N ASP A 532 -11.56 -14.19 14.23
CA ASP A 532 -11.05 -12.89 13.82
C ASP A 532 -10.86 -12.85 12.31
N GLY A 533 -11.34 -11.81 11.61
CA GLY A 533 -11.16 -11.65 10.16
C GLY A 533 -9.69 -11.67 9.71
N TRP A 534 -8.74 -11.34 10.58
CA TRP A 534 -7.31 -11.53 10.29
C TRP A 534 -6.88 -13.00 10.26
N PHE A 535 -7.67 -13.91 10.80
CA PHE A 535 -7.46 -15.34 10.65
C PHE A 535 -7.93 -15.80 9.27
N ASP A 536 -9.07 -15.29 8.78
CA ASP A 536 -9.59 -15.52 7.44
C ASP A 536 -8.55 -15.09 6.40
N SER A 537 -8.20 -13.80 6.39
CA SER A 537 -7.22 -13.27 5.43
C SER A 537 -5.82 -13.88 5.61
N GLY A 538 -5.41 -14.18 6.84
CA GLY A 538 -4.16 -14.88 7.14
C GLY A 538 -4.06 -16.29 6.58
N SER A 539 -5.21 -16.96 6.35
CA SER A 539 -5.29 -18.32 5.81
C SER A 539 -5.30 -18.39 4.27
N THR A 540 -5.39 -17.26 3.57
CA THR A 540 -5.57 -17.18 2.11
C THR A 540 -4.48 -17.91 1.32
N HIS A 541 -3.23 -17.86 1.78
CA HIS A 541 -2.11 -18.56 1.12
C HIS A 541 -2.28 -20.08 1.06
N PHE A 542 -3.03 -20.67 1.98
CA PHE A 542 -3.35 -22.09 2.02
C PHE A 542 -4.76 -22.37 1.48
N ALA A 543 -5.76 -21.65 1.99
CA ALA A 543 -7.17 -21.88 1.71
C ALA A 543 -7.58 -21.52 0.28
N ALA A 544 -6.85 -20.61 -0.39
CA ALA A 544 -7.07 -20.23 -1.78
C ALA A 544 -5.85 -20.56 -2.66
N MET A 545 -4.68 -19.93 -2.43
CA MET A 545 -3.57 -20.03 -3.36
C MET A 545 -3.04 -21.46 -3.52
N GLU A 546 -2.71 -22.17 -2.44
CA GLU A 546 -2.21 -23.55 -2.53
C GLU A 546 -3.30 -24.50 -3.04
N ARG A 547 -4.55 -24.34 -2.55
CA ARG A 547 -5.68 -25.19 -2.95
C ARG A 547 -6.03 -25.05 -4.42
N ASP A 548 -6.18 -23.81 -4.90
CA ASP A 548 -6.78 -23.55 -6.22
C ASP A 548 -5.72 -23.43 -7.32
N GLN A 549 -4.52 -22.98 -6.98
CA GLN A 549 -3.44 -22.71 -7.93
C GLN A 549 -2.29 -23.73 -7.84
N GLY A 550 -2.21 -24.52 -6.78
CA GLY A 550 -1.25 -25.62 -6.63
C GLY A 550 0.20 -25.20 -6.34
N PHE A 551 0.45 -23.94 -5.96
CA PHE A 551 1.79 -23.45 -5.61
C PHE A 551 1.83 -22.76 -4.24
N TRP A 552 2.98 -22.84 -3.60
CA TRP A 552 3.32 -22.21 -2.32
C TRP A 552 4.85 -22.20 -2.16
N PRO A 553 5.48 -21.14 -1.63
CA PRO A 553 4.91 -19.83 -1.29
C PRO A 553 4.65 -18.95 -2.52
N ALA A 554 3.94 -17.84 -2.35
CA ALA A 554 3.83 -16.79 -3.37
C ALA A 554 5.21 -16.22 -3.70
N THR A 555 5.42 -15.77 -4.94
CA THR A 555 6.62 -15.02 -5.26
C THR A 555 6.58 -13.67 -4.55
N MET A 556 5.42 -12.99 -4.54
CA MET A 556 5.30 -11.65 -3.98
C MET A 556 3.98 -11.41 -3.24
N TYR A 557 4.09 -10.63 -2.14
CA TYR A 557 3.01 -9.86 -1.51
C TYR A 557 3.29 -8.37 -1.69
N ILE A 558 2.28 -7.57 -2.00
CA ILE A 558 2.38 -6.10 -2.05
C ILE A 558 1.13 -5.45 -1.49
N GLU A 559 1.28 -4.69 -0.40
CA GLU A 559 0.20 -3.98 0.29
C GLU A 559 0.71 -2.69 0.97
N GLY A 560 -0.22 -1.97 1.61
CA GLY A 560 0.09 -0.81 2.43
C GLY A 560 0.92 -1.11 3.67
N LEU A 561 1.56 -0.08 4.19
CA LEU A 561 2.45 -0.19 5.37
C LEU A 561 1.71 -0.56 6.68
N ASP A 562 0.39 -0.42 6.73
CA ASP A 562 -0.47 -0.87 7.83
C ASP A 562 -0.52 -2.41 7.93
N GLN A 563 -0.26 -3.12 6.83
CA GLN A 563 -0.36 -4.57 6.76
C GLN A 563 0.74 -5.31 7.53
N TYR A 564 1.76 -4.62 8.05
CA TYR A 564 2.69 -5.19 9.02
C TYR A 564 2.01 -5.65 10.31
N ARG A 565 0.90 -5.00 10.70
CA ARG A 565 0.01 -5.42 11.80
C ARG A 565 -1.25 -6.16 11.33
N GLY A 566 -1.42 -6.32 10.04
CA GLY A 566 -2.56 -6.97 9.40
C GLY A 566 -2.16 -8.22 8.64
N TRP A 567 -2.44 -8.23 7.35
CA TRP A 567 -2.33 -9.40 6.49
C TRP A 567 -0.92 -9.98 6.37
N PHE A 568 0.13 -9.16 6.29
CA PHE A 568 1.51 -9.68 6.25
C PHE A 568 1.83 -10.51 7.49
N GLN A 569 1.46 -10.01 8.67
CA GLN A 569 1.73 -10.68 9.93
C GLN A 569 0.83 -11.89 10.13
N SER A 570 -0.48 -11.79 9.89
CA SER A 570 -1.41 -12.91 10.08
C SER A 570 -1.09 -14.06 9.13
N SER A 571 -0.76 -13.78 7.84
CA SER A 571 -0.32 -14.79 6.88
C SER A 571 0.94 -15.52 7.34
N LEU A 572 1.94 -14.77 7.84
CA LEU A 572 3.18 -15.35 8.37
C LEU A 572 2.91 -16.23 9.60
N LEU A 573 2.14 -15.73 10.57
CA LEU A 573 1.84 -16.47 11.79
C LEU A 573 1.03 -17.74 11.51
N VAL A 574 0.07 -17.68 10.58
CA VAL A 574 -0.71 -18.86 10.15
C VAL A 574 0.19 -19.86 9.43
N ALA A 575 1.06 -19.41 8.52
CA ALA A 575 1.97 -20.31 7.79
C ALA A 575 2.92 -21.05 8.74
N VAL A 576 3.50 -20.37 9.71
CA VAL A 576 4.41 -20.97 10.70
C VAL A 576 3.64 -21.81 11.70
N GLY A 577 2.61 -21.27 12.34
CA GLY A 577 1.89 -21.94 13.42
C GLY A 577 1.05 -23.13 12.97
N ALA A 578 0.36 -23.04 11.83
CA ALA A 578 -0.49 -24.13 11.33
C ALA A 578 0.27 -25.16 10.50
N LEU A 579 1.21 -24.72 9.66
CA LEU A 579 1.83 -25.54 8.64
C LEU A 579 3.28 -25.94 8.99
N GLY A 580 3.92 -25.28 9.96
CA GLY A 580 5.34 -25.47 10.28
C GLY A 580 6.23 -25.12 9.09
N ARG A 581 5.79 -24.18 8.21
CA ARG A 581 6.50 -23.73 7.03
C ARG A 581 7.08 -22.32 7.28
N GLY A 582 8.01 -21.88 6.43
CA GLY A 582 8.53 -20.50 6.46
C GLY A 582 7.49 -19.47 6.04
N ALA A 583 7.94 -18.29 5.61
CA ALA A 583 7.05 -17.23 5.13
C ALA A 583 6.24 -17.68 3.90
N PRO A 584 4.95 -17.31 3.79
CA PRO A 584 4.13 -17.68 2.63
C PRO A 584 4.43 -16.83 1.39
N PHE A 585 5.44 -15.98 1.43
CA PHE A 585 5.91 -15.11 0.34
C PHE A 585 7.44 -15.02 0.34
N LYS A 586 8.01 -14.88 -0.87
CA LYS A 586 9.46 -14.70 -1.07
C LYS A 586 9.87 -13.23 -1.06
N GLU A 587 8.98 -12.36 -1.54
CA GLU A 587 9.18 -10.91 -1.56
C GLU A 587 7.99 -10.22 -0.89
N CYS A 588 8.27 -9.17 -0.11
CA CYS A 588 7.26 -8.32 0.49
C CYS A 588 7.55 -6.88 0.10
N VAL A 589 6.67 -6.30 -0.70
CA VAL A 589 6.75 -4.91 -1.17
C VAL A 589 5.71 -4.08 -0.40
N THR A 590 6.09 -2.88 0.03
CA THR A 590 5.23 -2.03 0.85
C THR A 590 5.04 -0.67 0.23
N HIS A 591 3.78 -0.21 0.15
CA HIS A 591 3.45 1.15 -0.27
C HIS A 591 2.92 2.00 0.89
N GLY A 592 3.07 3.34 0.75
CA GLY A 592 2.53 4.33 1.68
C GLY A 592 1.02 4.51 1.53
N TRP A 593 0.49 5.48 2.28
CA TRP A 593 -0.92 5.87 2.22
C TRP A 593 -1.21 6.80 1.04
N THR A 594 -2.47 6.82 0.63
CA THR A 594 -2.95 7.89 -0.26
C THR A 594 -3.47 9.04 0.59
N VAL A 595 -2.93 10.24 0.34
CA VAL A 595 -3.25 11.46 1.09
C VAL A 595 -3.71 12.56 0.14
N ASP A 596 -4.39 13.58 0.67
CA ASP A 596 -4.80 14.73 -0.13
C ASP A 596 -3.60 15.60 -0.59
N GLY A 597 -3.86 16.65 -1.35
CA GLY A 597 -2.81 17.55 -1.85
C GLY A 597 -1.98 18.23 -0.77
N GLU A 598 -2.50 18.34 0.47
CA GLU A 598 -1.81 18.89 1.63
C GLU A 598 -1.07 17.84 2.47
N GLY A 599 -1.23 16.55 2.15
CA GLY A 599 -0.61 15.45 2.88
C GLY A 599 -1.43 14.95 4.07
N LYS A 600 -2.73 15.27 4.11
CA LYS A 600 -3.66 14.80 5.15
C LYS A 600 -4.39 13.54 4.68
N ALA A 601 -4.72 12.66 5.61
CA ALA A 601 -5.54 11.49 5.32
C ALA A 601 -6.87 11.88 4.67
N MET A 602 -7.24 11.16 3.62
CA MET A 602 -8.50 11.40 2.90
C MET A 602 -9.68 10.75 3.64
N HIS A 603 -10.70 11.55 3.96
CA HIS A 603 -11.93 11.08 4.58
C HIS A 603 -13.14 11.63 3.83
N LYS A 604 -14.14 10.78 3.53
CA LYS A 604 -15.39 11.21 2.90
C LYS A 604 -16.13 12.28 3.73
N SER A 605 -16.03 12.20 5.05
CA SER A 605 -16.64 13.16 5.97
C SER A 605 -15.99 14.56 5.96
N LEU A 606 -14.73 14.65 5.53
CA LEU A 606 -14.00 15.92 5.41
C LEU A 606 -14.11 16.53 4.01
N GLY A 607 -14.69 15.80 3.05
CA GLY A 607 -14.81 16.24 1.66
C GLY A 607 -13.48 16.42 0.92
N ASN A 608 -12.37 15.88 1.45
CA ASN A 608 -11.03 15.92 0.86
C ASN A 608 -10.66 14.64 0.09
N GLY A 609 -11.57 13.66 0.01
CA GLY A 609 -11.37 12.42 -0.73
C GLY A 609 -11.65 12.60 -2.23
N MET A 610 -10.86 11.95 -3.08
CA MET A 610 -11.14 11.80 -4.51
C MET A 610 -11.73 10.41 -4.78
N ASP A 611 -12.74 10.34 -5.64
CA ASP A 611 -13.32 9.08 -6.08
C ASP A 611 -12.65 8.62 -7.38
N PRO A 612 -12.13 7.39 -7.47
CA PRO A 612 -11.60 6.84 -8.71
C PRO A 612 -12.56 6.94 -9.90
N ALA A 613 -13.87 6.79 -9.68
CA ALA A 613 -14.87 6.91 -10.73
C ALA A 613 -14.93 8.33 -11.34
N GLU A 614 -14.76 9.37 -10.54
CA GLU A 614 -14.66 10.74 -11.04
C GLU A 614 -13.41 10.95 -11.90
N ILE A 615 -12.29 10.32 -11.50
CA ILE A 615 -11.04 10.37 -12.26
C ILE A 615 -11.21 9.65 -13.60
N PHE A 616 -11.84 8.46 -13.63
CA PHE A 616 -12.10 7.75 -14.88
C PHE A 616 -12.93 8.59 -15.87
N ASN A 617 -13.96 9.26 -15.36
CA ASN A 617 -14.84 10.07 -16.17
C ASN A 617 -14.20 11.36 -16.68
N LYS A 618 -13.29 11.96 -15.92
CA LYS A 618 -12.66 13.23 -16.25
C LYS A 618 -11.34 13.07 -17.00
N TYR A 619 -10.50 12.15 -16.57
CA TYR A 619 -9.13 12.00 -17.05
C TYR A 619 -8.86 10.67 -17.78
N GLY A 620 -9.60 9.62 -17.44
CA GLY A 620 -9.36 8.25 -17.88
C GLY A 620 -8.51 7.43 -16.92
N ALA A 621 -8.54 6.10 -17.11
CA ALA A 621 -7.81 5.16 -16.26
C ALA A 621 -6.29 5.25 -16.45
N ASP A 622 -5.80 5.50 -17.67
CA ASP A 622 -4.36 5.67 -17.91
C ASP A 622 -3.76 6.85 -17.14
N LEU A 623 -4.51 7.93 -16.89
CA LEU A 623 -4.03 9.03 -16.06
C LEU A 623 -3.96 8.64 -14.58
N LEU A 624 -4.90 7.83 -14.10
CA LEU A 624 -4.84 7.27 -12.74
C LEU A 624 -3.65 6.31 -12.60
N ARG A 625 -3.42 5.45 -13.58
CA ARG A 625 -2.26 4.55 -13.65
C ARG A 625 -0.95 5.34 -13.70
N LEU A 626 -0.89 6.42 -14.49
CA LEU A 626 0.27 7.30 -14.55
C LEU A 626 0.52 8.00 -13.22
N TRP A 627 -0.53 8.39 -12.47
CA TRP A 627 -0.40 8.92 -11.11
C TRP A 627 0.30 7.91 -10.19
N ALA A 628 -0.16 6.66 -10.16
CA ALA A 628 0.47 5.60 -9.38
C ALA A 628 1.92 5.32 -9.84
N GLY A 629 2.14 5.29 -11.16
CA GLY A 629 3.43 4.98 -11.77
C GLY A 629 4.44 6.14 -11.84
N SER A 630 4.03 7.37 -11.49
CA SER A 630 4.92 8.54 -11.45
C SER A 630 5.25 9.00 -10.03
N SER A 631 4.62 8.40 -9.03
CA SER A 631 4.84 8.70 -7.62
C SER A 631 5.81 7.71 -6.99
N ASP A 632 6.67 8.18 -6.09
CA ASP A 632 7.39 7.26 -5.21
C ASP A 632 6.39 6.71 -4.18
N TYR A 633 5.91 5.51 -4.44
CA TYR A 633 4.89 4.87 -3.63
C TYR A 633 5.40 4.28 -2.30
N HIS A 634 6.72 4.25 -2.07
CA HIS A 634 7.29 3.80 -0.79
C HIS A 634 7.00 4.77 0.36
N VAL A 635 6.58 5.98 0.02
CA VAL A 635 6.11 7.02 0.94
C VAL A 635 4.64 7.36 0.63
N ASP A 636 4.04 8.24 1.43
CA ASP A 636 2.65 8.66 1.22
C ASP A 636 2.46 9.36 -0.12
N VAL A 637 1.48 8.91 -0.89
CA VAL A 637 1.20 9.37 -2.24
C VAL A 637 0.11 10.42 -2.23
N ARG A 638 0.47 11.64 -2.64
CA ARG A 638 -0.48 12.77 -2.72
C ARG A 638 -1.40 12.64 -3.93
N CYS A 639 -2.65 13.02 -3.74
CA CYS A 639 -3.69 12.99 -4.75
C CYS A 639 -4.48 14.29 -4.75
N SER A 640 -4.52 14.99 -5.88
CA SER A 640 -5.32 16.21 -6.09
C SER A 640 -5.59 16.45 -7.57
N ASP A 641 -6.61 17.27 -7.89
CA ASP A 641 -6.95 17.64 -9.28
C ASP A 641 -5.80 18.36 -10.00
N GLU A 642 -4.99 19.14 -9.26
CA GLU A 642 -3.80 19.82 -9.79
C GLU A 642 -2.73 18.82 -10.23
N ILE A 643 -2.53 17.73 -9.47
CA ILE A 643 -1.60 16.68 -9.84
C ILE A 643 -2.05 16.00 -11.15
N PHE A 644 -3.34 15.66 -11.29
CA PHE A 644 -3.86 15.08 -12.52
C PHE A 644 -3.76 16.03 -13.72
N LYS A 645 -3.95 17.32 -13.54
CA LYS A 645 -3.71 18.33 -14.60
C LYS A 645 -2.25 18.35 -15.06
N GLN A 646 -1.30 18.30 -14.13
CA GLN A 646 0.14 18.24 -14.46
C GLN A 646 0.49 16.94 -15.16
N LEU A 647 0.01 15.80 -14.67
CA LEU A 647 0.22 14.51 -15.30
C LEU A 647 -0.36 14.43 -16.71
N SER A 648 -1.49 15.10 -16.96
CA SER A 648 -2.07 15.22 -18.30
C SER A 648 -1.11 15.87 -19.29
N GLN A 649 -0.32 16.86 -18.84
CA GLN A 649 0.70 17.49 -19.70
C GLN A 649 1.85 16.53 -20.02
N ASN A 650 2.30 15.76 -19.04
CA ASN A 650 3.35 14.74 -19.23
C ASN A 650 2.86 13.60 -20.14
N TYR A 651 1.65 13.12 -19.92
CA TYR A 651 0.99 12.15 -20.78
C TYR A 651 0.96 12.60 -22.26
N LEU A 652 0.59 13.88 -22.51
CA LEU A 652 0.54 14.41 -23.86
C LEU A 652 1.90 14.46 -24.55
N LYS A 653 3.00 14.61 -23.81
CA LYS A 653 4.37 14.57 -24.39
C LYS A 653 4.66 13.18 -24.95
N PHE A 654 4.39 12.11 -24.20
CA PHE A 654 4.52 10.74 -24.68
C PHE A 654 3.61 10.47 -25.89
N ARG A 655 2.33 10.82 -25.80
CA ARG A 655 1.36 10.64 -26.88
C ARG A 655 1.75 11.39 -28.17
N ASN A 656 2.22 12.63 -28.04
CA ASN A 656 2.68 13.42 -29.20
C ASN A 656 3.93 12.84 -29.83
N THR A 657 4.86 12.29 -29.03
CA THR A 657 6.02 11.55 -29.51
C THR A 657 5.60 10.33 -30.32
N ALA A 658 4.69 9.51 -29.77
CA ALA A 658 4.15 8.36 -30.50
C ALA A 658 3.42 8.78 -31.78
N LYS A 659 2.61 9.81 -31.75
CA LYS A 659 1.93 10.35 -32.93
C LYS A 659 2.89 10.76 -34.03
N PHE A 660 3.97 11.46 -33.69
CA PHE A 660 5.01 11.84 -34.64
C PHE A 660 5.65 10.61 -35.32
N CYS A 661 6.00 9.60 -34.52
CA CYS A 661 6.54 8.34 -35.05
C CYS A 661 5.54 7.65 -35.98
N LEU A 662 4.28 7.45 -35.52
CA LEU A 662 3.23 6.78 -36.30
C LEU A 662 2.93 7.46 -37.61
N ASP A 663 2.88 8.78 -37.65
CA ASP A 663 2.64 9.54 -38.89
C ASP A 663 3.77 9.30 -39.90
N ASN A 664 5.02 9.21 -39.45
CA ASN A 664 6.18 9.01 -40.30
C ASN A 664 6.47 7.53 -40.63
N LEU A 665 5.76 6.60 -40.01
CA LEU A 665 5.86 5.16 -40.25
C LEU A 665 4.73 4.61 -41.14
N VAL A 666 3.84 5.45 -41.64
CA VAL A 666 2.79 5.00 -42.56
C VAL A 666 3.44 4.39 -43.83
N GLY A 667 3.09 3.11 -44.11
CA GLY A 667 3.65 2.35 -45.24
C GLY A 667 5.08 1.86 -45.00
N PHE A 668 5.61 1.94 -43.78
CA PHE A 668 6.91 1.39 -43.42
C PHE A 668 6.83 -0.12 -43.31
N ASP A 669 7.79 -0.82 -43.89
CA ASP A 669 7.94 -2.28 -43.77
C ASP A 669 8.89 -2.61 -42.62
N ALA A 670 8.32 -3.15 -41.52
CA ALA A 670 9.05 -3.46 -40.30
C ALA A 670 9.94 -4.71 -40.40
N ASP A 671 9.74 -5.57 -41.41
CA ASP A 671 10.62 -6.71 -41.69
C ASP A 671 11.90 -6.33 -42.44
N HIS A 672 11.95 -5.13 -43.02
CA HIS A 672 13.07 -4.65 -43.78
C HIS A 672 13.70 -3.38 -43.17
N LEU A 673 14.34 -3.55 -42.01
CA LEU A 673 15.08 -2.49 -41.34
C LEU A 673 16.39 -2.16 -42.06
N VAL A 674 16.85 -0.92 -41.92
CA VAL A 674 18.20 -0.55 -42.38
C VAL A 674 19.23 -1.23 -41.48
N GLU A 675 20.20 -1.90 -42.13
CA GLU A 675 21.24 -2.60 -41.40
C GLU A 675 22.12 -1.64 -40.56
N PRO A 676 22.68 -2.12 -39.43
CA PRO A 676 23.51 -1.28 -38.56
C PRO A 676 24.67 -0.58 -39.22
N GLY A 677 25.29 -1.24 -40.24
CA GLY A 677 26.42 -0.68 -40.98
C GLY A 677 26.01 0.48 -41.92
N GLU A 678 24.76 0.55 -42.34
CA GLU A 678 24.23 1.54 -43.26
C GLU A 678 23.46 2.66 -42.59
N MET A 679 23.10 2.48 -41.29
CA MET A 679 22.35 3.49 -40.53
C MET A 679 23.16 4.77 -40.32
N LEU A 680 22.50 5.92 -40.51
CA LEU A 680 23.17 7.22 -40.41
C LEU A 680 23.53 7.56 -38.94
N PRO A 681 24.63 8.32 -38.71
CA PRO A 681 25.13 8.59 -37.35
C PRO A 681 24.14 9.24 -36.38
N LEU A 682 23.29 10.18 -36.86
CA LEU A 682 22.26 10.81 -36.01
C LEU A 682 21.21 9.79 -35.55
N ASP A 683 20.84 8.84 -36.41
CA ASP A 683 19.89 7.79 -36.11
C ASP A 683 20.46 6.79 -35.09
N LYS A 684 21.77 6.44 -35.27
CA LYS A 684 22.53 5.64 -34.28
C LYS A 684 22.62 6.34 -32.92
N TRP A 685 22.82 7.66 -32.92
CA TRP A 685 22.80 8.45 -31.67
C TRP A 685 21.47 8.26 -30.93
N ALA A 686 20.34 8.40 -31.62
CA ALA A 686 19.01 8.24 -31.01
C ALA A 686 18.80 6.83 -30.45
N ILE A 687 19.25 5.79 -31.15
CA ILE A 687 19.18 4.40 -30.66
C ILE A 687 20.14 4.18 -29.49
N THR A 688 21.33 4.80 -29.45
CA THR A 688 22.23 4.71 -28.30
C THR A 688 21.60 5.35 -27.06
N ARG A 689 20.91 6.50 -27.19
CA ARG A 689 20.15 7.13 -26.12
C ARG A 689 18.98 6.25 -25.66
N LEU A 690 18.31 5.56 -26.59
CA LEU A 690 17.28 4.57 -26.27
C LEU A 690 17.86 3.39 -25.47
N ASN A 691 19.03 2.88 -25.85
CA ASN A 691 19.71 1.78 -25.14
C ASN A 691 20.05 2.16 -23.69
N ASP A 692 20.49 3.40 -23.46
CA ASP A 692 20.73 3.96 -22.11
C ASP A 692 19.43 3.98 -21.31
N LEU A 693 18.34 4.43 -21.92
CA LEU A 693 17.01 4.43 -21.30
C LEU A 693 16.59 3.00 -20.92
N LEU A 694 16.65 2.05 -21.86
CA LEU A 694 16.26 0.66 -21.63
C LEU A 694 17.04 0.02 -20.48
N THR A 695 18.37 0.19 -20.48
CA THR A 695 19.26 -0.38 -19.44
C THR A 695 18.89 0.15 -18.05
N LYS A 696 18.71 1.46 -17.93
CA LYS A 696 18.35 2.10 -16.65
C LYS A 696 16.92 1.78 -16.23
N ALA A 697 15.98 1.73 -17.18
CA ALA A 697 14.59 1.42 -16.90
C ALA A 697 14.42 -0.03 -16.42
N TYR A 698 15.16 -0.98 -16.98
CA TYR A 698 15.12 -2.36 -16.49
C TYR A 698 15.68 -2.50 -15.08
N ALA A 699 16.77 -1.78 -14.75
CA ALA A 699 17.28 -1.74 -13.38
C ALA A 699 16.25 -1.12 -12.39
N ALA A 700 15.54 -0.09 -12.82
CA ALA A 700 14.46 0.51 -12.01
C ALA A 700 13.26 -0.45 -11.84
N TYR A 701 12.87 -1.18 -12.88
CA TYR A 701 11.84 -2.22 -12.80
C TYR A 701 12.23 -3.38 -11.87
N ASP A 702 13.50 -3.79 -11.85
CA ASP A 702 14.01 -4.84 -10.94
C ASP A 702 13.92 -4.43 -9.46
N ASN A 703 13.91 -3.13 -9.21
CA ASN A 703 13.73 -2.53 -7.88
C ASN A 703 12.29 -2.04 -7.64
N TYR A 704 11.38 -2.26 -8.59
CA TYR A 704 10.00 -1.76 -8.53
C TYR A 704 9.88 -0.23 -8.47
N GLU A 705 10.85 0.52 -8.99
CA GLU A 705 10.90 1.99 -9.01
C GLU A 705 10.16 2.55 -10.24
N PHE A 706 8.85 2.36 -10.33
CA PHE A 706 8.03 2.75 -11.49
C PHE A 706 8.08 4.25 -11.80
N HIS A 707 8.21 5.08 -10.77
CA HIS A 707 8.34 6.54 -10.94
C HIS A 707 9.62 6.92 -11.67
N VAL A 708 10.71 6.21 -11.44
CA VAL A 708 11.98 6.42 -12.16
C VAL A 708 11.79 6.10 -13.64
N VAL A 709 11.13 4.98 -13.98
CA VAL A 709 10.82 4.62 -15.37
C VAL A 709 9.98 5.70 -16.05
N SER A 710 8.90 6.14 -15.39
CA SER A 710 8.00 7.18 -15.93
C SER A 710 8.71 8.49 -16.19
N HIS A 711 9.58 8.95 -15.27
CA HIS A 711 10.36 10.17 -15.43
C HIS A 711 11.38 10.06 -16.56
N MET A 712 12.11 8.95 -16.64
CA MET A 712 13.10 8.73 -17.70
C MET A 712 12.47 8.71 -19.10
N ILE A 713 11.30 8.07 -19.25
CA ILE A 713 10.55 8.08 -20.53
C ILE A 713 10.11 9.49 -20.89
N ASN A 714 9.58 10.25 -19.93
CA ASN A 714 9.18 11.65 -20.16
C ASN A 714 10.38 12.51 -20.61
N ASP A 715 11.53 12.37 -19.94
CA ASP A 715 12.72 13.13 -20.26
C ASP A 715 13.27 12.75 -21.64
N PHE A 716 13.29 11.46 -21.97
CA PHE A 716 13.68 11.01 -23.30
C PHE A 716 12.78 11.59 -24.41
N CYS A 717 11.45 11.59 -24.19
CA CYS A 717 10.50 12.20 -25.13
C CYS A 717 10.74 13.70 -25.33
N VAL A 718 11.04 14.44 -24.25
CA VAL A 718 11.16 15.91 -24.28
C VAL A 718 12.54 16.33 -24.74
N VAL A 719 13.60 15.79 -24.11
CA VAL A 719 14.97 16.27 -24.28
C VAL A 719 15.62 15.62 -25.51
N ASP A 720 15.66 14.29 -25.55
CA ASP A 720 16.37 13.61 -26.63
C ASP A 720 15.57 13.60 -27.93
N LEU A 721 14.27 13.30 -27.86
CA LEU A 721 13.47 13.16 -29.07
C LEU A 721 12.92 14.51 -29.58
N SER A 722 12.06 15.18 -28.80
CA SER A 722 11.33 16.36 -29.29
C SER A 722 12.26 17.55 -29.55
N SER A 723 13.15 17.88 -28.60
CA SER A 723 14.00 19.07 -28.67
C SER A 723 15.23 18.90 -29.56
N PHE A 724 15.63 17.67 -29.84
CA PHE A 724 16.85 17.40 -30.61
C PHE A 724 16.56 16.55 -31.85
N TYR A 725 16.28 15.27 -31.67
CA TYR A 725 16.22 14.31 -32.78
C TYR A 725 15.12 14.62 -33.79
N PHE A 726 13.87 14.73 -33.35
CA PHE A 726 12.74 14.99 -34.25
C PHE A 726 12.84 16.34 -34.96
N ASP A 727 13.38 17.33 -34.27
CA ASP A 727 13.51 18.66 -34.84
C ASP A 727 14.46 18.65 -36.05
N ILE A 728 15.58 17.96 -35.93
CA ILE A 728 16.56 17.79 -37.01
C ILE A 728 16.00 16.91 -38.14
N LEU A 729 15.22 15.88 -37.83
CA LEU A 729 14.74 14.90 -38.81
C LEU A 729 13.72 15.44 -39.81
N LYS A 730 13.00 16.51 -39.50
CA LYS A 730 11.86 16.99 -40.31
C LYS A 730 12.19 17.16 -41.78
N ASP A 731 13.32 17.75 -42.08
CA ASP A 731 13.76 17.94 -43.49
C ASP A 731 13.99 16.60 -44.21
N ARG A 732 14.69 15.66 -43.60
CA ARG A 732 14.95 14.32 -44.16
C ARG A 732 13.64 13.55 -44.36
N LEU A 733 12.77 13.51 -43.35
CA LEU A 733 11.51 12.76 -43.40
C LEU A 733 10.57 13.27 -44.48
N TYR A 734 10.50 14.60 -44.63
CA TYR A 734 9.51 15.23 -45.53
C TYR A 734 10.02 15.52 -46.93
N CYS A 735 11.31 15.84 -47.07
CA CYS A 735 11.86 16.32 -48.31
C CYS A 735 12.75 15.33 -49.09
N ASP A 736 13.27 14.26 -48.43
CA ASP A 736 14.07 13.26 -49.11
C ASP A 736 13.20 12.30 -49.94
N GLU A 737 13.86 11.50 -50.78
CA GLU A 737 13.24 10.42 -51.54
C GLU A 737 12.56 9.40 -50.61
N ALA A 738 11.33 9.02 -50.94
CA ALA A 738 10.51 8.17 -50.07
C ALA A 738 11.21 6.87 -49.65
N GLU A 739 11.85 6.18 -50.59
CA GLU A 739 12.59 4.93 -50.38
C GLU A 739 14.10 5.14 -50.26
N GLY A 740 14.55 6.39 -50.18
CA GLY A 740 15.98 6.70 -50.03
C GLY A 740 16.55 6.28 -48.67
N LEU A 741 17.83 5.88 -48.66
CA LEU A 741 18.53 5.45 -47.44
C LEU A 741 18.41 6.45 -46.31
N SER A 742 18.52 7.75 -46.60
CA SER A 742 18.41 8.83 -45.57
C SER A 742 17.09 8.78 -44.83
N ARG A 743 15.97 8.65 -45.55
CA ARG A 743 14.63 8.56 -44.96
C ARG A 743 14.38 7.20 -44.28
N ARG A 744 14.80 6.11 -44.95
CA ARG A 744 14.65 4.75 -44.42
C ARG A 744 15.44 4.53 -43.14
N SER A 745 16.65 5.11 -43.02
CA SER A 745 17.46 5.10 -41.80
C SER A 745 16.71 5.79 -40.64
N ALA A 746 16.13 6.97 -40.89
CA ALA A 746 15.31 7.67 -39.91
C ALA A 746 14.04 6.87 -39.50
N GLN A 747 13.33 6.30 -40.48
CA GLN A 747 12.14 5.46 -40.21
C GLN A 747 12.48 4.21 -39.40
N THR A 748 13.61 3.55 -39.72
CA THR A 748 14.09 2.42 -38.90
C THR A 748 14.31 2.83 -37.45
N ALA A 749 14.98 3.95 -37.21
CA ALA A 749 15.19 4.46 -35.84
C ALA A 749 13.86 4.83 -35.15
N LEU A 750 12.93 5.51 -35.84
CA LEU A 750 11.62 5.83 -35.30
C LEU A 750 10.82 4.58 -34.95
N PHE A 751 10.89 3.53 -35.77
CA PHE A 751 10.23 2.26 -35.50
C PHE A 751 10.78 1.59 -34.25
N LEU A 752 12.12 1.44 -34.14
CA LEU A 752 12.78 0.83 -32.98
C LEU A 752 12.49 1.60 -31.68
N ILE A 753 12.51 2.95 -31.76
CA ILE A 753 12.18 3.81 -30.62
C ILE A 753 10.72 3.62 -30.19
N LEU A 754 9.78 3.66 -31.15
CA LEU A 754 8.35 3.51 -30.85
C LEU A 754 8.04 2.13 -30.29
N ASP A 755 8.54 1.05 -30.90
CA ASP A 755 8.37 -0.33 -30.44
C ASP A 755 8.89 -0.50 -29.00
N ALA A 756 10.14 -0.07 -28.74
CA ALA A 756 10.74 -0.19 -27.44
C ALA A 756 10.01 0.62 -26.35
N MET A 757 9.68 1.88 -26.64
CA MET A 757 8.96 2.75 -25.69
C MET A 757 7.55 2.22 -25.40
N THR A 758 6.84 1.72 -26.41
CA THR A 758 5.48 1.19 -26.27
C THR A 758 5.49 -0.04 -25.36
N ARG A 759 6.40 -0.98 -25.59
CA ARG A 759 6.55 -2.19 -24.77
C ARG A 759 7.06 -1.86 -23.36
N LEU A 760 8.00 -0.92 -23.23
CA LEU A 760 8.56 -0.51 -21.94
C LEU A 760 7.50 0.14 -21.03
N PHE A 761 6.60 0.95 -21.61
CA PHE A 761 5.61 1.70 -20.84
C PHE A 761 4.23 1.02 -20.73
N ALA A 762 4.03 -0.10 -21.45
CA ALA A 762 2.78 -0.88 -21.43
C ALA A 762 2.33 -1.34 -20.03
N PRO A 763 3.23 -1.69 -19.09
CA PRO A 763 2.79 -1.98 -17.72
C PRO A 763 2.10 -0.81 -17.04
N ILE A 764 2.50 0.43 -17.32
CA ILE A 764 1.98 1.64 -16.66
C ILE A 764 0.84 2.26 -17.47
N LEU A 765 1.05 2.60 -18.74
CA LEU A 765 0.03 3.18 -19.64
C LEU A 765 -0.61 2.09 -20.50
N ALA A 766 -1.39 1.22 -19.86
CA ALA A 766 -1.91 0.00 -20.48
C ALA A 766 -2.76 0.25 -21.74
N PHE A 767 -3.68 1.21 -21.68
CA PHE A 767 -4.57 1.51 -22.79
C PHE A 767 -3.86 2.26 -23.93
N THR A 768 -3.09 3.28 -23.58
CA THR A 768 -2.38 4.09 -24.58
C THR A 768 -1.34 3.28 -25.33
N CYS A 769 -0.57 2.44 -24.63
CA CYS A 769 0.44 1.62 -25.29
C CYS A 769 -0.19 0.55 -26.18
N ASP A 770 -1.32 -0.03 -25.81
CA ASP A 770 -2.04 -0.95 -26.67
C ASP A 770 -2.67 -0.23 -27.88
N GLU A 771 -3.23 0.98 -27.70
CA GLU A 771 -3.70 1.84 -28.81
C GLU A 771 -2.57 2.15 -29.80
N ILE A 772 -1.36 2.46 -29.29
CA ILE A 772 -0.17 2.69 -30.13
C ILE A 772 0.22 1.41 -30.84
N TRP A 773 0.25 0.29 -30.12
CA TRP A 773 0.57 -1.02 -30.66
C TRP A 773 -0.32 -1.38 -31.84
N LEU A 774 -1.62 -1.28 -31.68
CA LEU A 774 -2.59 -1.56 -32.74
C LEU A 774 -2.48 -0.63 -33.95
N ALA A 775 -1.87 0.54 -33.82
CA ALA A 775 -1.71 1.54 -34.87
C ALA A 775 -0.36 1.52 -35.59
N MET A 776 0.65 0.82 -35.03
CA MET A 776 2.00 0.81 -35.60
C MET A 776 2.21 -0.36 -36.58
N PRO A 777 3.21 -0.29 -37.47
CA PRO A 777 3.61 -1.46 -38.28
C PRO A 777 4.25 -2.53 -37.39
N HIS A 778 4.10 -3.80 -37.76
CA HIS A 778 4.61 -4.96 -37.02
C HIS A 778 5.59 -5.77 -37.83
N ARG A 779 6.55 -6.40 -37.17
CA ARG A 779 7.37 -7.46 -37.74
C ARG A 779 6.54 -8.74 -37.88
N SER A 780 6.89 -9.61 -38.80
CA SER A 780 6.23 -10.92 -38.97
C SER A 780 6.27 -11.80 -37.70
N CYS A 781 7.24 -11.55 -36.81
CA CYS A 781 7.37 -12.26 -35.55
C CYS A 781 6.57 -11.65 -34.40
N ASP A 782 6.02 -10.45 -34.56
CA ASP A 782 5.24 -9.77 -33.53
C ASP A 782 3.78 -10.28 -33.50
N ASP A 783 3.22 -10.42 -32.31
CA ASP A 783 1.78 -10.62 -32.16
C ASP A 783 1.06 -9.26 -32.18
N ALA A 784 0.43 -8.95 -33.31
CA ALA A 784 -0.22 -7.67 -33.53
C ALA A 784 -1.53 -7.48 -32.75
N ARG A 785 -2.05 -8.54 -32.07
CA ARG A 785 -3.35 -8.49 -31.40
C ARG A 785 -3.35 -7.64 -30.13
N ASN A 786 -2.23 -7.66 -29.37
CA ASN A 786 -2.09 -6.88 -28.13
C ASN A 786 -0.60 -6.74 -27.78
N VAL A 787 -0.22 -5.60 -27.19
CA VAL A 787 1.16 -5.32 -26.79
C VAL A 787 1.69 -6.32 -25.75
N LEU A 788 0.85 -6.82 -24.86
CA LEU A 788 1.24 -7.77 -23.80
C LEU A 788 1.65 -9.15 -24.33
N PHE A 789 1.27 -9.49 -25.56
CA PHE A 789 1.70 -10.73 -26.18
C PHE A 789 3.13 -10.66 -26.74
N ASN A 790 3.83 -9.57 -26.47
CA ASN A 790 5.17 -9.35 -26.96
C ASN A 790 6.14 -9.13 -25.79
N GLU A 791 7.32 -9.69 -25.89
CA GLU A 791 8.33 -9.53 -24.86
C GLU A 791 8.92 -8.11 -24.89
N MET A 792 9.38 -7.62 -23.73
CA MET A 792 10.14 -6.38 -23.63
C MET A 792 11.42 -6.48 -24.42
N VAL A 793 11.75 -5.42 -25.15
CA VAL A 793 12.92 -5.42 -26.05
C VAL A 793 14.23 -5.24 -25.28
N LEU A 794 15.27 -5.94 -25.70
CA LEU A 794 16.62 -5.73 -25.21
C LEU A 794 17.28 -4.53 -25.94
N PRO A 795 18.31 -3.90 -25.33
CA PRO A 795 19.07 -2.85 -26.00
C PRO A 795 19.59 -3.26 -27.38
N TYR A 796 19.43 -2.39 -28.35
CA TYR A 796 19.85 -2.62 -29.76
C TYR A 796 21.34 -2.34 -29.94
N ASN A 797 22.21 -3.12 -29.31
CA ASN A 797 23.64 -2.89 -29.26
C ASN A 797 24.34 -2.87 -30.67
N GLY A 798 23.75 -3.55 -31.67
CA GLY A 798 24.26 -3.52 -33.03
C GLY A 798 24.21 -2.13 -33.69
N TYR A 799 23.29 -1.27 -33.23
CA TYR A 799 23.15 0.10 -33.73
C TYR A 799 23.86 1.14 -32.83
N ALA A 800 24.49 0.72 -31.73
CA ALA A 800 25.07 1.65 -30.77
C ALA A 800 26.33 2.34 -31.33
N LEU A 801 26.52 3.60 -30.98
CA LEU A 801 27.76 4.34 -31.17
C LEU A 801 28.74 4.03 -30.02
N SER A 802 30.01 4.22 -30.31
CA SER A 802 31.06 4.19 -29.29
C SER A 802 30.98 5.38 -28.32
N GLU A 803 31.63 5.27 -27.18
CA GLU A 803 31.67 6.37 -26.18
C GLU A 803 32.30 7.64 -26.76
N ASP A 804 33.36 7.52 -27.60
CA ASP A 804 33.96 8.67 -28.25
C ASP A 804 33.04 9.35 -29.24
N GLU A 805 32.25 8.60 -29.99
CA GLU A 805 31.23 9.14 -30.88
C GLU A 805 30.12 9.83 -30.10
N MET A 806 29.63 9.23 -29.02
CA MET A 806 28.64 9.84 -28.13
C MET A 806 29.17 11.12 -27.48
N ALA A 807 30.44 11.19 -27.09
CA ALA A 807 31.07 12.41 -26.59
C ALA A 807 31.03 13.52 -27.65
N ARG A 808 31.32 13.21 -28.95
CA ARG A 808 31.15 14.19 -30.03
C ARG A 808 29.72 14.69 -30.18
N TRP A 809 28.74 13.78 -30.09
CA TRP A 809 27.32 14.20 -30.15
C TRP A 809 26.92 15.07 -28.98
N ALA A 810 27.42 14.86 -27.77
CA ALA A 810 27.21 15.72 -26.63
C ALA A 810 27.76 17.15 -26.87
N ARG A 811 28.91 17.26 -27.54
CA ARG A 811 29.49 18.56 -27.95
C ARG A 811 28.63 19.22 -29.03
N ILE A 812 28.15 18.48 -30.04
CA ILE A 812 27.23 19.00 -31.05
C ILE A 812 25.96 19.58 -30.38
N ALA A 813 25.39 18.89 -29.40
CA ALA A 813 24.21 19.35 -28.67
C ALA A 813 24.48 20.65 -27.87
N ALA A 814 25.65 20.77 -27.26
CA ALA A 814 26.08 21.98 -26.55
C ALA A 814 26.25 23.16 -27.54
N LEU A 815 26.92 22.94 -28.66
CA LEU A 815 27.09 23.96 -29.72
C LEU A 815 25.74 24.37 -30.33
N ARG A 816 24.82 23.42 -30.53
CA ARG A 816 23.46 23.72 -30.98
C ARG A 816 22.73 24.65 -30.01
N THR A 817 22.92 24.53 -28.72
CA THR A 817 22.36 25.45 -27.74
C THR A 817 22.90 26.86 -27.92
N ALA A 818 24.21 27.02 -28.14
CA ALA A 818 24.82 28.32 -28.41
C ALA A 818 24.32 28.95 -29.73
N VAL A 819 24.25 28.13 -30.80
CA VAL A 819 23.75 28.61 -32.11
C VAL A 819 22.27 28.99 -32.02
N ASN A 820 21.44 28.20 -31.33
CA ASN A 820 20.04 28.54 -31.11
C ASN A 820 19.86 29.87 -30.36
N GLY A 821 20.70 30.15 -29.34
CA GLY A 821 20.72 31.41 -28.63
C GLY A 821 21.02 32.58 -29.56
N ALA A 822 22.01 32.46 -30.46
CA ALA A 822 22.36 33.46 -31.45
C ALA A 822 21.25 33.65 -32.51
N LEU A 823 20.57 32.58 -32.93
CA LEU A 823 19.43 32.65 -33.85
C LEU A 823 18.24 33.35 -33.21
N GLU A 824 17.97 33.14 -31.91
CA GLU A 824 16.91 33.88 -31.22
C GLU A 824 17.22 35.37 -31.11
N THR A 825 18.47 35.75 -30.85
CA THR A 825 18.92 37.16 -30.86
C THR A 825 18.71 37.75 -32.25
N ALA A 826 19.14 37.10 -33.30
CA ALA A 826 18.98 37.51 -34.68
C ALA A 826 17.50 37.66 -35.10
N ARG A 827 16.60 36.82 -34.56
CA ARG A 827 15.15 36.95 -34.76
C ARG A 827 14.58 38.17 -34.02
N ALA A 828 15.00 38.39 -32.78
CA ALA A 828 14.57 39.53 -31.98
C ALA A 828 15.00 40.87 -32.66
N ASP A 829 16.21 40.90 -33.23
CA ASP A 829 16.75 42.06 -33.99
C ASP A 829 16.20 42.14 -35.40
N LYS A 830 15.29 41.24 -35.82
CA LYS A 830 14.71 41.14 -37.14
C LYS A 830 15.74 40.99 -38.29
N THR A 831 16.93 40.50 -38.00
CA THR A 831 17.96 40.14 -38.99
C THR A 831 17.51 38.96 -39.84
N ILE A 832 16.80 38.01 -39.21
CA ILE A 832 16.17 36.85 -39.84
C ILE A 832 14.74 36.70 -39.37
N GLY A 833 13.86 36.03 -40.13
CA GLY A 833 12.51 35.66 -39.69
C GLY A 833 12.44 34.23 -39.15
N LYS A 834 13.14 33.31 -39.80
CA LYS A 834 13.20 31.86 -39.45
C LYS A 834 14.63 31.34 -39.49
N SER A 835 14.92 30.29 -38.77
CA SER A 835 16.26 29.66 -38.73
C SER A 835 16.75 29.27 -40.14
N LEU A 836 15.87 28.72 -41.00
CA LEU A 836 16.19 28.41 -42.39
C LEU A 836 16.42 29.64 -43.31
N GLU A 837 16.37 30.86 -42.81
CA GLU A 837 16.79 32.05 -43.52
C GLU A 837 18.16 32.54 -43.08
N ALA A 838 18.82 31.77 -42.19
CA ALA A 838 20.12 32.12 -41.64
C ALA A 838 21.29 31.42 -42.38
N GLU A 839 22.37 32.20 -42.50
CA GLU A 839 23.74 31.72 -42.61
C GLU A 839 24.46 31.94 -41.27
N VAL A 840 25.16 30.91 -40.81
CA VAL A 840 25.87 30.92 -39.50
C VAL A 840 27.36 30.82 -39.75
N ASP A 841 28.17 31.74 -39.20
CA ASP A 841 29.61 31.54 -39.02
C ASP A 841 29.86 31.05 -37.59
N LEU A 842 30.25 29.82 -37.47
CA LEU A 842 30.47 29.12 -36.21
C LEU A 842 32.00 28.92 -36.02
N THR A 843 32.60 29.68 -35.09
CA THR A 843 33.97 29.43 -34.68
C THR A 843 33.92 28.47 -33.48
N VAL A 844 34.66 27.34 -33.59
CA VAL A 844 34.73 26.30 -32.57
C VAL A 844 36.15 26.21 -32.02
N THR A 845 36.28 25.68 -30.81
CA THR A 845 37.58 25.38 -30.21
C THR A 845 38.24 24.18 -30.92
N PRO A 846 39.57 23.94 -30.79
CA PRO A 846 40.23 22.82 -31.37
C PRO A 846 39.62 21.45 -31.03
N GLU A 847 38.98 21.34 -29.86
CA GLU A 847 38.32 20.13 -29.43
C GLU A 847 37.10 19.80 -30.31
N ASP A 848 36.42 20.81 -30.84
CA ASP A 848 35.26 20.69 -31.73
C ASP A 848 35.64 20.79 -33.21
N GLY A 849 36.96 20.84 -33.51
CA GLY A 849 37.50 20.96 -34.87
C GLY A 849 37.04 19.86 -35.82
N PHE A 850 36.53 18.74 -35.31
CA PHE A 850 35.95 17.67 -36.14
C PHE A 850 34.80 18.15 -37.01
N LEU A 851 34.04 19.17 -36.55
CA LEU A 851 32.93 19.75 -37.32
C LEU A 851 33.40 20.43 -38.59
N ALA A 852 34.57 21.05 -38.58
CA ALA A 852 35.15 21.69 -39.76
C ALA A 852 35.58 20.68 -40.86
N SER A 853 35.73 19.40 -40.50
CA SER A 853 36.01 18.30 -41.43
C SER A 853 34.75 17.63 -41.99
N MET A 854 33.56 17.94 -41.47
CA MET A 854 32.28 17.43 -41.94
C MET A 854 31.77 18.20 -43.16
N ASP A 855 30.89 17.60 -43.95
CA ASP A 855 30.21 18.29 -45.05
C ASP A 855 29.37 19.47 -44.46
N ALA A 856 29.60 20.65 -44.99
CA ALA A 856 28.91 21.88 -44.56
C ALA A 856 27.40 21.77 -44.68
N ALA A 857 26.87 21.04 -45.65
CA ALA A 857 25.42 20.82 -45.75
C ALA A 857 24.88 19.92 -44.63
N GLN A 858 25.65 18.87 -44.23
CA GLN A 858 25.30 18.04 -43.11
C GLN A 858 25.34 18.81 -41.78
N VAL A 859 26.38 19.65 -41.61
CA VAL A 859 26.46 20.50 -40.41
C VAL A 859 25.30 21.51 -40.37
N ALA A 860 24.96 22.15 -41.51
CA ALA A 860 23.82 23.05 -41.59
C ALA A 860 22.48 22.38 -41.21
N ASP A 861 22.32 21.10 -41.58
CA ASP A 861 21.14 20.30 -41.23
C ASP A 861 21.07 20.03 -39.70
N LEU A 862 22.20 19.74 -39.06
CA LEU A 862 22.26 19.55 -37.60
C LEU A 862 21.85 20.82 -36.81
N PHE A 863 22.16 21.99 -37.35
CA PHE A 863 21.81 23.27 -36.72
C PHE A 863 20.50 23.88 -37.25
N ILE A 864 19.85 23.23 -38.23
CA ILE A 864 18.59 23.67 -38.87
C ILE A 864 18.74 25.08 -39.47
N VAL A 865 19.83 25.33 -40.20
CA VAL A 865 20.09 26.57 -40.93
C VAL A 865 20.30 26.28 -42.41
N SER A 866 20.23 27.27 -43.27
CA SER A 866 20.43 27.08 -44.69
C SER A 866 21.88 26.97 -45.06
N GLN A 867 22.77 27.67 -44.40
CA GLN A 867 24.20 27.71 -44.66
C GLN A 867 24.97 27.85 -43.34
N ILE A 868 26.12 27.16 -43.27
CA ILE A 868 27.02 27.27 -42.13
C ILE A 868 28.47 27.24 -42.61
N ARG A 869 29.32 28.03 -41.98
CA ARG A 869 30.77 27.93 -42.08
C ARG A 869 31.30 27.59 -40.70
N VAL A 870 32.22 26.64 -40.65
CA VAL A 870 32.85 26.26 -39.37
C VAL A 870 34.34 26.57 -39.48
N ASP A 871 34.84 27.47 -38.61
CA ASP A 871 36.26 27.80 -38.43
C ASP A 871 36.75 27.34 -37.05
N VAL A 872 38.03 27.11 -36.91
CA VAL A 872 38.65 26.68 -35.65
C VAL A 872 39.54 27.79 -35.08
N ASP A 873 39.28 28.20 -33.83
CA ASP A 873 40.06 29.22 -33.12
C ASP A 873 40.09 28.89 -31.61
N ALA A 874 40.82 29.64 -30.81
CA ALA A 874 40.91 29.46 -29.37
C ALA A 874 39.60 29.80 -28.62
N GLU A 875 38.75 30.64 -29.18
CA GLU A 875 37.49 31.08 -28.59
C GLU A 875 36.30 30.69 -29.47
N GLN A 876 35.24 30.11 -28.83
CA GLN A 876 33.97 29.86 -29.48
C GLN A 876 33.22 31.17 -29.77
N LYS A 877 32.77 31.33 -31.06
CA LYS A 877 31.95 32.47 -31.48
C LYS A 877 30.86 32.01 -32.42
N VAL A 878 29.68 32.68 -32.38
CA VAL A 878 28.57 32.43 -33.28
C VAL A 878 28.12 33.76 -33.86
N ALA A 879 28.18 33.91 -35.18
CA ALA A 879 27.63 35.07 -35.90
C ALA A 879 26.53 34.61 -36.85
N VAL A 880 25.41 35.35 -36.85
CA VAL A 880 24.23 35.02 -37.67
C VAL A 880 23.98 36.18 -38.68
N ARG A 881 23.78 35.82 -39.94
CA ARG A 881 23.39 36.75 -41.01
C ARG A 881 22.33 36.12 -41.91
N PRO A 882 21.58 36.93 -42.70
CA PRO A 882 20.71 36.37 -43.72
C PRO A 882 21.47 35.48 -44.71
N ALA A 883 20.90 34.32 -45.01
CA ALA A 883 21.48 33.39 -45.99
C ALA A 883 21.46 33.94 -47.39
N ASN A 884 22.52 33.63 -48.13
CA ASN A 884 22.67 34.07 -49.54
C ASN A 884 21.89 33.13 -50.50
N GLY A 885 21.20 33.71 -51.48
CA GLY A 885 20.54 32.94 -52.53
C GLY A 885 19.01 33.10 -52.53
N ALA A 886 18.34 32.15 -53.17
CA ALA A 886 16.88 32.10 -53.25
C ALA A 886 16.29 31.00 -52.37
N LYS A 887 15.06 31.21 -51.95
CA LYS A 887 14.35 30.24 -51.11
C LYS A 887 13.78 29.09 -51.94
N CYS A 888 14.15 27.86 -51.64
CA CYS A 888 13.56 26.67 -52.24
C CYS A 888 12.09 26.52 -51.85
N ALA A 889 11.20 26.45 -52.81
CA ALA A 889 9.75 26.39 -52.62
C ALA A 889 9.30 25.07 -51.90
N ARG A 890 10.15 24.04 -51.88
CA ARG A 890 9.84 22.73 -51.29
C ARG A 890 10.44 22.53 -49.89
N CYS A 891 11.76 22.67 -49.70
CA CYS A 891 12.42 22.47 -48.41
C CYS A 891 12.62 23.74 -47.59
N TRP A 892 12.34 24.92 -48.18
CA TRP A 892 12.42 26.26 -47.59
C TRP A 892 13.84 26.75 -47.24
N LYS A 893 14.88 25.99 -47.54
CA LYS A 893 16.26 26.45 -47.39
C LYS A 893 16.53 27.57 -48.38
N VAL A 894 17.33 28.55 -47.99
CA VAL A 894 17.82 29.64 -48.83
C VAL A 894 19.21 29.27 -49.34
N LEU A 895 19.32 29.00 -50.61
CA LEU A 895 20.58 28.45 -51.21
C LEU A 895 20.89 29.17 -52.50
N PRO A 896 22.18 29.43 -52.80
CA PRO A 896 22.61 30.01 -54.07
C PRO A 896 22.34 29.08 -55.30
N THR A 897 22.14 27.79 -55.02
CA THR A 897 21.87 26.76 -56.03
C THR A 897 20.40 26.63 -56.42
N VAL A 898 19.50 27.36 -55.81
CA VAL A 898 18.08 27.41 -56.24
C VAL A 898 18.01 28.05 -57.58
N GLY A 899 17.31 27.44 -58.53
CA GLY A 899 17.21 27.91 -59.93
C GLY A 899 18.21 27.33 -60.87
N SER A 900 19.09 26.40 -60.40
CA SER A 900 20.04 25.67 -61.26
C SER A 900 19.41 24.61 -62.16
N ASP A 901 18.20 24.14 -61.80
CA ASP A 901 17.43 23.19 -62.62
C ASP A 901 16.41 23.93 -63.49
N SER A 902 16.48 23.73 -64.81
CA SER A 902 15.63 24.43 -65.78
C SER A 902 14.18 23.95 -65.75
N GLU A 903 13.88 22.73 -65.31
CA GLU A 903 12.52 22.19 -65.23
C GLU A 903 11.83 22.63 -63.93
N HIS A 904 12.64 22.85 -62.86
CA HIS A 904 12.18 23.24 -61.55
C HIS A 904 12.97 24.46 -61.02
N PRO A 905 12.85 25.65 -61.60
CA PRO A 905 13.67 26.82 -61.26
C PRO A 905 13.44 27.34 -59.85
N ASP A 906 12.35 26.97 -59.17
CA ASP A 906 12.05 27.34 -57.77
C ASP A 906 12.62 26.36 -56.74
N LEU A 907 13.35 25.30 -57.19
CA LEU A 907 13.86 24.27 -56.29
C LEU A 907 15.39 24.28 -56.21
N CYS A 908 15.91 23.83 -55.12
CA CYS A 908 17.31 23.44 -54.99
C CYS A 908 17.56 22.11 -55.70
N PRO A 909 18.81 21.75 -56.06
CA PRO A 909 19.15 20.54 -56.81
C PRO A 909 18.61 19.25 -56.19
N ARG A 910 18.70 19.12 -54.86
CA ARG A 910 18.19 17.96 -54.12
C ARG A 910 16.67 17.80 -54.32
N CYS A 911 15.91 18.87 -54.09
CA CYS A 911 14.46 18.85 -54.25
C CYS A 911 14.00 18.64 -55.70
N ALA A 912 14.72 19.22 -56.67
CA ALA A 912 14.48 18.98 -58.07
C ALA A 912 14.68 17.51 -58.46
N ALA A 913 15.75 16.89 -58.00
CA ALA A 913 16.02 15.48 -58.25
C ALA A 913 14.95 14.53 -57.68
N VAL A 914 14.43 14.86 -56.50
CA VAL A 914 13.33 14.07 -55.87
C VAL A 914 12.03 14.26 -56.65
N VAL A 915 11.64 15.49 -57.00
CA VAL A 915 10.39 15.78 -57.72
C VAL A 915 10.35 15.15 -59.11
N LYS A 916 11.48 15.07 -59.82
CA LYS A 916 11.59 14.39 -61.11
C LYS A 916 11.29 12.88 -61.08
N LYS A 917 11.47 12.26 -59.92
CA LYS A 917 11.18 10.82 -59.72
C LYS A 917 9.72 10.57 -59.33
N LEU A 918 8.99 11.58 -58.95
CA LEU A 918 7.58 11.43 -58.54
C LEU A 918 6.65 11.33 -59.77
N PRO A 919 5.57 10.57 -59.68
CA PRO A 919 4.54 10.61 -60.73
C PRO A 919 4.00 12.03 -60.94
N VAL A 920 3.69 12.37 -62.18
CA VAL A 920 3.13 13.68 -62.50
C VAL A 920 1.87 13.92 -61.72
N ILE A 921 1.91 14.85 -60.75
CA ILE A 921 0.73 15.26 -59.98
C ILE A 921 0.00 16.29 -60.84
N GLU A 922 -1.13 15.92 -61.45
CA GLU A 922 -2.02 16.82 -62.14
C GLU A 922 -2.68 17.87 -61.20
#